data_3cffeb2f99c6643f2fbb5d43eb71e5b1
#
_entry.id   3cffeb2f99c6643f2fbb5d43eb71e5b1
#
_cell.length_a   1.000
_cell.length_b   1.000
_cell.length_c   1.000
_cell.angle_alpha   90.00
_cell.angle_beta   90.00
_cell.angle_gamma   90.00
#
_symmetry.space_group_name_H-M   'P 1'
#
loop_
_entity.id
_entity.type
_entity.pdbx_description
1 polymer ?
#
loop_
_entity_poly.entity_id
_entity_poly.type
_entity_poly.pdbx_seq_one_letter_code
_entity_poly.pdbx_strand_id
1 'polypeptide(L)'
;MTWHTLSPLEAAQRLGVNPAVGLSSDEAVKRQQEHGKNLLEQKKRKSLGRRLLEQLNDYMVIILLIAAAVSFATSLMQGERDFFDPIVILLIVVMNAVIGVFQESKAEHALEALQKMSSPVARVLRDGKLETIDSEELTVGDIIYLKTGDFIPADARIIEEAALTTDEAALTGESISVEKTAKRIAKEETDIGDCHNMLWATTVVTSGHATAVVVATGMNTQVGRIARMIITSEIPPTPLQQKLAKTGKYLGTVALLICALIFLMGLLKHMPPFDMFMTSVSLAVAAIPEGLPAIVTIMLALGVQRMAKKNAIIRKLPAVETLGGATVICSDKTGTLTQNRMTVTEIYGNERLAYTLGVLCNNGGNPTESALLDAAERDGVDPGAVEQEYPRMSEIPFDSGRKLMTTVHKIPHGYRIITKGAPDILLERCSMTRQDRQAAMTQNDEMAAKALRGLAIAYRDVQSLPKELEQGLHFVGLFGMMDPPRPEVAAAVRTCKKAGIKAVMITGDHVRTAVAVARSIGMFAPGDDAITGAELSKLSDDELARCIGDYTVFARVTPEHKVRIVKAFQRRGEVVAMTGDGVNDAPALQSADIGCAMGIGGTDVAKGAADMVLTDDNFATIVEAVREGRGIYANIRKAVHFLLSSNIGEILTIFVAIFFGWQAPLVAIQLLWVNLVTDSLPAIALGVDGIDPDIMSNKPVSPKKSLFADGLGLNIFIEGVMIGMLSLLTFGIATVRYADLTVARTMAFAVLGLSQLVHAFNMRSDKSLFHIGVFTNKYLVYAFLICTAMQVGVISVPALAAIFKAVPLGLEQWGIVALFSVMPLLIIELEKLVARSSRKKEEFHFHAGKKQWQR
;
A
#
# COMPACT_ATOMS: atom_id res chain seq x y z
N MET A 1 12.04 -0.69 39.49
CA MET A 1 13.49 -0.89 39.63
C MET A 1 14.23 0.19 38.87
N THR A 2 15.23 0.79 39.48
CA THR A 2 15.99 1.93 38.93
C THR A 2 17.26 1.42 38.22
N TRP A 3 17.11 0.90 37.00
CA TRP A 3 18.23 0.33 36.23
C TRP A 3 19.31 1.37 35.89
N HIS A 4 18.97 2.64 35.79
CA HIS A 4 19.88 3.75 35.53
C HIS A 4 20.87 4.00 36.68
N THR A 5 20.56 3.54 37.90
CA THR A 5 21.47 3.67 39.06
C THR A 5 22.53 2.59 39.14
N LEU A 6 22.43 1.56 38.31
CA LEU A 6 23.40 0.46 38.26
C LEU A 6 24.50 0.76 37.22
N SER A 7 25.73 0.31 37.52
CA SER A 7 26.76 0.27 36.47
C SER A 7 26.44 -0.76 35.40
N PRO A 8 27.04 -0.70 34.21
CA PRO A 8 26.79 -1.67 33.13
C PRO A 8 26.99 -3.12 33.58
N LEU A 9 28.07 -3.39 34.33
CA LEU A 9 28.37 -4.72 34.82
C LEU A 9 27.37 -5.22 35.88
N GLU A 10 26.99 -4.35 36.81
CA GLU A 10 25.98 -4.68 37.85
C GLU A 10 24.58 -4.96 37.21
N ALA A 11 24.20 -4.24 36.16
CA ALA A 11 22.97 -4.50 35.45
C ALA A 11 22.97 -5.87 34.75
N ALA A 12 24.07 -6.21 34.08
CA ALA A 12 24.22 -7.51 33.42
C ALA A 12 24.28 -8.66 34.46
N GLN A 13 25.02 -8.51 35.54
CA GLN A 13 25.13 -9.49 36.64
C GLN A 13 23.75 -9.74 37.28
N ARG A 14 22.99 -8.68 37.53
CA ARG A 14 21.64 -8.78 38.13
C ARG A 14 20.66 -9.54 37.25
N LEU A 15 20.86 -9.46 35.94
CA LEU A 15 20.07 -10.21 34.95
C LEU A 15 20.67 -11.62 34.70
N GLY A 16 21.81 -11.96 35.31
CA GLY A 16 22.49 -13.23 35.13
C GLY A 16 23.02 -13.45 33.73
N VAL A 17 23.50 -12.40 33.07
CA VAL A 17 23.95 -12.42 31.67
C VAL A 17 25.39 -11.99 31.57
N ASN A 18 26.20 -12.69 30.75
CA ASN A 18 27.55 -12.29 30.40
C ASN A 18 27.46 -11.40 29.11
N PRO A 19 27.87 -10.11 29.16
CA PRO A 19 27.80 -9.22 27.99
C PRO A 19 28.59 -9.69 26.77
N ALA A 20 29.63 -10.51 26.96
CA ALA A 20 30.48 -11.00 25.87
C ALA A 20 29.90 -12.24 25.14
N VAL A 21 28.97 -12.96 25.76
CA VAL A 21 28.42 -14.22 25.22
C VAL A 21 26.92 -14.11 24.98
N GLY A 22 26.22 -13.25 25.74
CA GLY A 22 24.77 -13.15 25.72
C GLY A 22 24.07 -14.27 26.49
N LEU A 23 22.76 -14.43 26.29
CA LEU A 23 21.97 -15.56 26.78
C LEU A 23 22.22 -16.79 25.91
N SER A 24 22.06 -17.98 26.52
CA SER A 24 21.90 -19.19 25.69
C SER A 24 20.50 -19.24 25.09
N SER A 25 20.36 -19.87 23.93
CA SER A 25 19.09 -20.03 23.24
C SER A 25 18.03 -20.69 24.12
N ASP A 26 18.40 -21.69 24.91
CA ASP A 26 17.50 -22.39 25.85
C ASP A 26 17.03 -21.46 26.99
N GLU A 27 17.93 -20.66 27.55
CA GLU A 27 17.59 -19.72 28.62
C GLU A 27 16.72 -18.56 28.07
N ALA A 28 16.93 -18.12 26.83
CA ALA A 28 16.09 -17.13 26.17
C ALA A 28 14.66 -17.64 26.01
N VAL A 29 14.47 -18.88 25.55
CA VAL A 29 13.13 -19.51 25.44
C VAL A 29 12.44 -19.61 26.80
N LYS A 30 13.17 -20.02 27.86
CA LYS A 30 12.64 -20.12 29.22
C LYS A 30 12.18 -18.75 29.72
N ARG A 31 13.00 -17.70 29.59
CA ARG A 31 12.64 -16.34 29.99
C ARG A 31 11.50 -15.78 29.18
N GLN A 32 11.39 -16.12 27.90
CA GLN A 32 10.24 -15.75 27.08
C GLN A 32 8.94 -16.39 27.58
N GLN A 33 9.00 -17.62 28.09
CA GLN A 33 7.83 -18.27 28.72
C GLN A 33 7.44 -17.58 30.05
N GLU A 34 8.41 -17.08 30.81
CA GLU A 34 8.18 -16.41 32.11
C GLU A 34 7.69 -14.96 31.94
N HIS A 35 8.28 -14.20 31.00
CA HIS A 35 8.01 -12.77 30.80
C HIS A 35 7.03 -12.48 29.66
N GLY A 36 6.70 -13.47 28.84
CA GLY A 36 5.88 -13.32 27.64
C GLY A 36 6.69 -12.79 26.45
N LYS A 37 6.04 -12.67 25.30
CA LYS A 37 6.63 -12.08 24.08
C LYS A 37 6.77 -10.56 24.24
N ASN A 38 7.74 -9.97 23.55
CA ASN A 38 7.91 -8.51 23.48
C ASN A 38 6.86 -7.89 22.56
N LEU A 39 5.62 -7.89 23.00
CA LEU A 39 4.45 -7.36 22.30
C LEU A 39 3.69 -6.40 23.23
N LEU A 40 3.22 -5.30 22.67
CA LEU A 40 2.21 -4.49 23.33
C LEU A 40 0.87 -5.23 23.21
N GLU A 41 0.15 -5.36 24.33
CA GLU A 41 -1.17 -6.00 24.34
C GLU A 41 -2.08 -5.32 23.31
N GLN A 42 -2.51 -6.09 22.34
CA GLN A 42 -3.57 -5.67 21.43
C GLN A 42 -4.92 -5.80 22.14
N LYS A 43 -5.89 -4.97 21.76
CA LYS A 43 -7.26 -5.04 22.26
C LYS A 43 -7.77 -6.48 22.20
N LYS A 44 -8.18 -7.05 23.32
CA LYS A 44 -8.74 -8.40 23.37
C LYS A 44 -9.87 -8.52 22.35
N ARG A 45 -9.86 -9.56 21.54
CA ARG A 45 -10.91 -9.82 20.56
C ARG A 45 -12.26 -9.79 21.26
N LYS A 46 -13.21 -9.08 20.68
CA LYS A 46 -14.58 -9.12 21.16
C LYS A 46 -15.06 -10.57 21.07
N SER A 47 -15.66 -11.09 22.13
CA SER A 47 -16.25 -12.42 22.09
C SER A 47 -17.36 -12.49 21.05
N LEU A 48 -17.59 -13.67 20.46
CA LEU A 48 -18.67 -13.88 19.48
C LEU A 48 -20.03 -13.39 19.99
N GLY A 49 -20.32 -13.66 21.27
CA GLY A 49 -21.57 -13.17 21.90
C GLY A 49 -21.67 -11.64 21.94
N ARG A 50 -20.55 -10.95 22.24
CA ARG A 50 -20.56 -9.48 22.25
C ARG A 50 -20.73 -8.89 20.84
N ARG A 51 -20.09 -9.49 19.82
CA ARG A 51 -20.30 -9.09 18.42
C ARG A 51 -21.75 -9.30 17.99
N LEU A 52 -22.34 -10.43 18.36
CA LEU A 52 -23.76 -10.68 18.09
C LEU A 52 -24.66 -9.63 18.74
N LEU A 53 -24.40 -9.28 19.99
CA LEU A 53 -25.13 -8.21 20.69
C LEU A 53 -24.93 -6.83 20.04
N GLU A 54 -23.73 -6.52 19.56
CA GLU A 54 -23.47 -5.27 18.84
C GLU A 54 -24.20 -5.23 17.48
N GLN A 55 -24.32 -6.36 16.75
CA GLN A 55 -25.15 -6.47 15.55
C GLN A 55 -26.65 -6.31 15.88
N LEU A 56 -27.11 -6.83 17.01
CA LEU A 56 -28.50 -6.65 17.45
C LEU A 56 -28.83 -5.22 17.90
N ASN A 57 -27.83 -4.42 18.21
CA ASN A 57 -27.97 -3.00 18.54
C ASN A 57 -27.90 -2.09 17.29
N ASP A 58 -27.88 -2.67 16.09
CA ASP A 58 -27.98 -1.92 14.86
C ASP A 58 -29.37 -1.29 14.70
N TYR A 59 -29.42 -0.06 14.20
CA TYR A 59 -30.65 0.70 14.02
C TYR A 59 -31.71 -0.05 13.21
N MET A 60 -31.31 -0.77 12.17
CA MET A 60 -32.23 -1.51 11.31
C MET A 60 -32.75 -2.78 11.98
N VAL A 61 -31.88 -3.48 12.72
CA VAL A 61 -32.28 -4.65 13.50
C VAL A 61 -33.29 -4.27 14.60
N ILE A 62 -33.13 -3.09 15.21
CA ILE A 62 -34.09 -2.57 16.18
C ILE A 62 -35.46 -2.33 15.52
N ILE A 63 -35.49 -1.76 14.32
CA ILE A 63 -36.75 -1.58 13.56
C ILE A 63 -37.42 -2.94 13.29
N LEU A 64 -36.65 -3.95 12.87
CA LEU A 64 -37.18 -5.30 12.64
C LEU A 64 -37.70 -5.94 13.93
N LEU A 65 -37.03 -5.76 15.05
CA LEU A 65 -37.51 -6.26 16.35
C LEU A 65 -38.82 -5.58 16.78
N ILE A 66 -38.94 -4.27 16.54
CA ILE A 66 -40.18 -3.53 16.77
C ILE A 66 -41.29 -4.09 15.86
N ALA A 67 -41.00 -4.31 14.57
CA ALA A 67 -41.94 -4.90 13.64
C ALA A 67 -42.38 -6.30 14.06
N ALA A 68 -41.46 -7.14 14.53
CA ALA A 68 -41.76 -8.47 15.08
C ALA A 68 -42.68 -8.40 16.31
N ALA A 69 -42.40 -7.45 17.21
CA ALA A 69 -43.21 -7.25 18.42
C ALA A 69 -44.63 -6.75 18.07
N VAL A 70 -44.76 -5.83 17.13
CA VAL A 70 -46.05 -5.33 16.63
C VAL A 70 -46.81 -6.46 15.93
N SER A 71 -46.16 -7.24 15.06
CA SER A 71 -46.76 -8.40 14.40
C SER A 71 -47.28 -9.44 15.40
N PHE A 72 -46.48 -9.75 16.43
CA PHE A 72 -46.86 -10.65 17.50
C PHE A 72 -48.08 -10.15 18.29
N ALA A 73 -48.07 -8.86 18.66
CA ALA A 73 -49.16 -8.25 19.38
C ALA A 73 -50.45 -8.25 18.56
N THR A 74 -50.37 -8.00 17.27
CA THR A 74 -51.53 -7.98 16.36
C THR A 74 -52.11 -9.40 16.18
N SER A 75 -51.28 -10.43 16.02
CA SER A 75 -51.74 -11.83 15.96
C SER A 75 -52.47 -12.25 17.25
N LEU A 76 -51.96 -11.81 18.41
CA LEU A 76 -52.62 -12.05 19.70
C LEU A 76 -53.99 -11.31 19.79
N MET A 77 -54.10 -10.07 19.31
CA MET A 77 -55.34 -9.28 19.40
C MET A 77 -56.40 -9.79 18.46
N GLN A 78 -56.05 -10.35 17.31
CA GLN A 78 -56.98 -10.92 16.34
C GLN A 78 -57.44 -12.33 16.70
N GLY A 79 -56.87 -12.93 17.76
CA GLY A 79 -57.21 -14.29 18.21
C GLY A 79 -56.70 -15.39 17.25
N GLU A 80 -55.94 -15.01 16.25
CA GLU A 80 -55.29 -15.93 15.31
C GLU A 80 -54.04 -16.51 15.98
N ARG A 81 -53.92 -17.85 16.04
CA ARG A 81 -52.68 -18.52 16.55
C ARG A 81 -51.61 -18.64 15.46
N ASP A 82 -51.62 -17.74 14.48
CA ASP A 82 -50.61 -17.72 13.45
C ASP A 82 -49.45 -16.79 13.83
N PHE A 83 -48.39 -17.37 14.40
CA PHE A 83 -47.15 -16.67 14.75
C PHE A 83 -46.06 -16.79 13.69
N PHE A 84 -46.45 -17.15 12.47
CA PHE A 84 -45.48 -17.41 11.40
C PHE A 84 -44.69 -16.16 11.06
N ASP A 85 -45.31 -15.01 10.86
CA ASP A 85 -44.67 -13.76 10.48
C ASP A 85 -43.69 -13.23 11.57
N PRO A 86 -44.04 -13.13 12.86
CA PRO A 86 -43.06 -12.78 13.90
C PRO A 86 -41.89 -13.71 13.99
N ILE A 87 -42.10 -15.04 13.86
CA ILE A 87 -41.04 -16.03 13.90
C ILE A 87 -40.10 -15.87 12.71
N VAL A 88 -40.62 -15.64 11.52
CA VAL A 88 -39.84 -15.41 10.31
C VAL A 88 -39.02 -14.14 10.46
N ILE A 89 -39.54 -13.04 10.98
CA ILE A 89 -38.79 -11.80 11.19
C ILE A 89 -37.65 -12.04 12.19
N LEU A 90 -37.89 -12.75 13.30
CA LEU A 90 -36.85 -13.10 14.27
C LEU A 90 -35.77 -14.01 13.65
N LEU A 91 -36.16 -14.97 12.81
CA LEU A 91 -35.22 -15.82 12.08
C LEU A 91 -34.32 -14.97 11.17
N ILE A 92 -34.89 -14.01 10.49
CA ILE A 92 -34.18 -13.05 9.63
C ILE A 92 -33.18 -12.23 10.44
N VAL A 93 -33.59 -11.67 11.58
CA VAL A 93 -32.73 -10.92 12.49
C VAL A 93 -31.54 -11.76 12.94
N VAL A 94 -31.78 -13.01 13.35
CA VAL A 94 -30.71 -13.91 13.75
C VAL A 94 -29.77 -14.22 12.58
N MET A 95 -30.32 -14.47 11.40
CA MET A 95 -29.53 -14.80 10.20
C MET A 95 -28.68 -13.59 9.77
N ASN A 96 -29.24 -12.38 9.78
CA ASN A 96 -28.53 -11.16 9.47
C ASN A 96 -27.40 -10.91 10.47
N ALA A 97 -27.67 -11.06 11.78
CA ALA A 97 -26.66 -10.91 12.82
C ALA A 97 -25.51 -11.95 12.68
N VAL A 98 -25.81 -13.21 12.37
CA VAL A 98 -24.80 -14.25 12.15
C VAL A 98 -23.94 -13.94 10.93
N ILE A 99 -24.53 -13.52 9.83
CA ILE A 99 -23.80 -13.18 8.61
C ILE A 99 -22.98 -11.90 8.79
N GLY A 100 -23.53 -10.89 9.48
CA GLY A 100 -22.78 -9.69 9.86
C GLY A 100 -21.54 -10.02 10.67
N VAL A 101 -21.66 -10.86 11.73
CA VAL A 101 -20.52 -11.34 12.53
C VAL A 101 -19.50 -12.12 11.68
N PHE A 102 -19.97 -12.95 10.73
CA PHE A 102 -19.07 -13.69 9.84
C PHE A 102 -18.29 -12.78 8.88
N GLN A 103 -18.97 -11.79 8.29
CA GLN A 103 -18.33 -10.80 7.41
C GLN A 103 -17.31 -9.94 8.18
N GLU A 104 -17.67 -9.45 9.39
CA GLU A 104 -16.79 -8.69 10.26
C GLU A 104 -15.55 -9.52 10.68
N SER A 105 -15.76 -10.79 11.06
CA SER A 105 -14.68 -11.69 11.43
C SER A 105 -13.71 -11.95 10.26
N LYS A 106 -14.21 -12.13 9.04
CA LYS A 106 -13.37 -12.26 7.84
C LYS A 106 -12.56 -11.01 7.56
N ALA A 107 -13.15 -9.84 7.71
CA ALA A 107 -12.47 -8.57 7.54
C ALA A 107 -11.34 -8.39 8.56
N GLU A 108 -11.58 -8.68 9.85
CA GLU A 108 -10.55 -8.64 10.90
C GLU A 108 -9.40 -9.61 10.64
N HIS A 109 -9.68 -10.87 10.31
CA HIS A 109 -8.63 -11.86 10.02
C HIS A 109 -7.74 -11.44 8.84
N ALA A 110 -8.33 -10.82 7.82
CA ALA A 110 -7.57 -10.31 6.69
C ALA A 110 -6.64 -9.15 7.11
N LEU A 111 -7.09 -8.29 8.03
CA LEU A 111 -6.28 -7.19 8.60
C LEU A 111 -5.14 -7.69 9.49
N GLU A 112 -5.40 -8.68 10.35
CA GLU A 112 -4.37 -9.28 11.22
C GLU A 112 -3.24 -9.94 10.41
N ALA A 113 -3.58 -10.63 9.33
CA ALA A 113 -2.58 -11.23 8.45
C ALA A 113 -1.61 -10.20 7.87
N LEU A 114 -2.07 -8.95 7.65
CA LEU A 114 -1.24 -7.85 7.16
C LEU A 114 -0.29 -7.31 8.24
N GLN A 115 -0.76 -7.16 9.47
CA GLN A 115 0.06 -6.66 10.58
C GLN A 115 1.27 -7.55 10.85
N LYS A 116 1.12 -8.87 10.73
CA LYS A 116 2.21 -9.85 10.90
C LYS A 116 3.30 -9.77 9.83
N MET A 117 3.03 -9.20 8.67
CA MET A 117 4.01 -9.09 7.57
C MET A 117 5.02 -7.95 7.77
N SER A 118 4.87 -7.12 8.79
CA SER A 118 5.68 -5.91 9.03
C SER A 118 6.31 -5.87 10.43
N SER A 119 6.64 -7.02 11.02
CA SER A 119 7.28 -7.07 12.34
C SER A 119 8.71 -6.53 12.25
N PRO A 120 9.13 -5.61 13.16
CA PRO A 120 10.50 -5.15 13.22
C PRO A 120 11.43 -6.27 13.68
N VAL A 121 12.71 -6.20 13.28
CA VAL A 121 13.74 -7.16 13.66
C VAL A 121 14.69 -6.56 14.69
N ALA A 122 15.37 -7.42 15.48
CA ALA A 122 16.38 -7.02 16.44
C ALA A 122 17.66 -7.85 16.27
N ARG A 123 18.82 -7.21 16.43
CA ARG A 123 20.10 -7.90 16.42
C ARG A 123 20.49 -8.21 17.85
N VAL A 124 20.65 -9.51 18.15
CA VAL A 124 20.95 -10.00 19.50
C VAL A 124 22.21 -10.83 19.52
N LEU A 125 22.90 -10.80 20.64
CA LEU A 125 24.00 -11.69 20.91
C LEU A 125 23.50 -12.86 21.76
N ARG A 126 23.45 -14.06 21.19
CA ARG A 126 23.12 -15.31 21.88
C ARG A 126 24.16 -16.38 21.58
N ASP A 127 24.49 -17.21 22.55
CA ASP A 127 25.49 -18.27 22.42
C ASP A 127 26.86 -17.79 21.82
N GLY A 128 27.24 -16.52 22.09
CA GLY A 128 28.42 -15.87 21.54
C GLY A 128 28.34 -15.51 20.06
N LYS A 129 27.15 -15.59 19.43
CA LYS A 129 26.93 -15.23 18.02
C LYS A 129 25.93 -14.09 17.91
N LEU A 130 26.22 -13.16 17.00
CA LEU A 130 25.30 -12.10 16.66
C LEU A 130 24.30 -12.64 15.63
N GLU A 131 23.03 -12.66 15.97
CA GLU A 131 21.94 -13.10 15.12
C GLU A 131 20.81 -12.05 15.01
N THR A 132 20.03 -12.14 13.95
CA THR A 132 18.87 -11.28 13.75
C THR A 132 17.60 -12.08 14.01
N ILE A 133 16.79 -11.62 14.95
CA ILE A 133 15.52 -12.25 15.34
C ILE A 133 14.37 -11.27 15.16
N ASP A 134 13.13 -11.78 15.14
CA ASP A 134 11.97 -10.92 15.24
C ASP A 134 11.96 -10.20 16.60
N SER A 135 11.67 -8.89 16.63
CA SER A 135 11.67 -8.13 17.88
C SER A 135 10.68 -8.69 18.93
N GLU A 136 9.66 -9.42 18.48
CA GLU A 136 8.70 -10.12 19.35
C GLU A 136 9.36 -11.24 20.19
N GLU A 137 10.49 -11.78 19.72
CA GLU A 137 11.23 -12.89 20.38
C GLU A 137 12.25 -12.39 21.39
N LEU A 138 12.39 -11.07 21.55
CA LEU A 138 13.24 -10.49 22.58
C LEU A 138 12.73 -10.80 23.99
N THR A 139 13.66 -11.07 24.88
CA THR A 139 13.37 -11.30 26.29
C THR A 139 14.28 -10.49 27.20
N VAL A 140 13.90 -10.36 28.47
CA VAL A 140 14.70 -9.67 29.50
C VAL A 140 16.04 -10.39 29.69
N GLY A 141 17.12 -9.63 29.56
CA GLY A 141 18.51 -10.14 29.64
C GLY A 141 19.16 -10.36 28.26
N ASP A 142 18.45 -10.26 27.14
CA ASP A 142 19.10 -10.27 25.83
C ASP A 142 20.08 -9.11 25.69
N ILE A 143 21.22 -9.38 25.07
CA ILE A 143 22.19 -8.35 24.67
C ILE A 143 21.87 -7.92 23.25
N ILE A 144 21.45 -6.67 23.07
CA ILE A 144 21.11 -6.10 21.77
C ILE A 144 22.24 -5.21 21.24
N TYR A 145 22.42 -5.25 19.93
CA TYR A 145 23.34 -4.37 19.20
C TYR A 145 22.56 -3.40 18.33
N LEU A 146 22.78 -2.10 18.53
CA LEU A 146 22.08 -1.00 17.87
C LEU A 146 23.05 -0.10 17.12
N LYS A 147 22.64 0.39 15.95
CA LYS A 147 23.37 1.37 15.13
C LYS A 147 22.45 2.47 14.65
N THR A 148 23.03 3.51 14.09
CA THR A 148 22.26 4.62 13.47
C THR A 148 21.16 4.11 12.56
N GLY A 149 19.94 4.61 12.78
CA GLY A 149 18.75 4.27 12.03
C GLY A 149 17.95 3.07 12.55
N ASP A 150 18.43 2.38 13.58
CA ASP A 150 17.71 1.28 14.21
C ASP A 150 16.63 1.82 15.19
N PHE A 151 15.45 1.19 15.19
CA PHE A 151 14.50 1.31 16.29
C PHE A 151 15.00 0.55 17.52
N ILE A 152 14.79 1.13 18.69
CA ILE A 152 15.04 0.47 19.96
C ILE A 152 13.86 -0.44 20.28
N PRO A 153 14.04 -1.77 20.24
CA PRO A 153 12.92 -2.71 20.28
C PRO A 153 12.36 -2.97 21.68
N ALA A 154 13.09 -2.62 22.74
CA ALA A 154 12.74 -2.85 24.14
C ALA A 154 13.46 -1.85 25.03
N ASP A 155 13.03 -1.67 26.27
CA ASP A 155 13.78 -0.84 27.22
C ASP A 155 15.08 -1.55 27.59
N ALA A 156 16.22 -0.86 27.45
CA ALA A 156 17.53 -1.45 27.67
C ALA A 156 18.48 -0.53 28.43
N ARG A 157 19.42 -1.13 29.16
CA ARG A 157 20.54 -0.45 29.84
C ARG A 157 21.78 -0.51 28.96
N ILE A 158 22.36 0.64 28.62
CA ILE A 158 23.57 0.73 27.81
C ILE A 158 24.75 0.07 28.55
N ILE A 159 25.47 -0.80 27.86
CA ILE A 159 26.70 -1.45 28.33
C ILE A 159 27.91 -0.72 27.75
N GLU A 160 27.93 -0.52 26.43
CA GLU A 160 28.96 0.16 25.67
C GLU A 160 28.32 1.06 24.63
N GLU A 161 28.97 2.19 24.34
CA GLU A 161 28.47 3.15 23.34
C GLU A 161 29.66 3.86 22.64
N ALA A 162 29.40 4.31 21.42
CA ALA A 162 30.27 5.19 20.67
C ALA A 162 29.48 6.28 19.95
N ALA A 163 29.62 7.53 20.42
CA ALA A 163 28.93 8.73 19.90
C ALA A 163 27.41 8.52 19.71
N LEU A 164 26.78 7.85 20.67
CA LEU A 164 25.39 7.46 20.60
C LEU A 164 24.46 8.65 20.88
N THR A 165 23.53 8.91 19.96
CA THR A 165 22.41 9.83 20.21
C THR A 165 21.09 9.14 19.84
N THR A 166 20.01 9.47 20.55
CA THR A 166 18.68 8.94 20.32
C THR A 166 17.64 10.05 20.16
N ASP A 167 16.66 9.82 19.32
CA ASP A 167 15.44 10.64 19.25
C ASP A 167 14.39 10.04 20.18
N GLU A 168 14.05 10.77 21.22
CA GLU A 168 13.09 10.37 22.24
C GLU A 168 11.80 11.23 22.23
N ALA A 169 11.58 12.01 21.17
CA ALA A 169 10.44 12.91 21.02
C ALA A 169 9.08 12.22 21.28
N ALA A 170 8.96 10.95 20.90
CA ALA A 170 7.74 10.16 21.12
C ALA A 170 7.41 9.95 22.63
N LEU A 171 8.39 10.01 23.51
CA LEU A 171 8.25 9.79 24.94
C LEU A 171 8.35 11.08 25.77
N THR A 172 9.28 11.96 25.38
CA THR A 172 9.57 13.19 26.15
C THR A 172 8.85 14.42 25.60
N GLY A 173 8.40 14.38 24.35
CA GLY A 173 7.83 15.52 23.63
C GLY A 173 8.88 16.52 23.12
N GLU A 174 10.18 16.29 23.36
CA GLU A 174 11.25 17.16 22.93
C GLU A 174 11.88 16.66 21.62
N SER A 175 11.95 17.51 20.60
CA SER A 175 12.47 17.17 19.27
C SER A 175 13.99 17.18 19.13
N ILE A 176 14.73 17.37 20.22
CA ILE A 176 16.20 17.40 20.20
C ILE A 176 16.73 16.02 20.52
N SER A 177 17.66 15.51 19.69
CA SER A 177 18.34 14.24 19.95
C SER A 177 19.10 14.27 21.26
N VAL A 178 18.93 13.24 22.08
CA VAL A 178 19.53 13.09 23.39
C VAL A 178 20.84 12.31 23.29
N GLU A 179 21.94 12.89 23.79
CA GLU A 179 23.22 12.19 23.89
C GLU A 179 23.17 11.12 24.98
N LYS A 180 23.62 9.91 24.68
CA LYS A 180 23.55 8.75 25.56
C LYS A 180 24.94 8.33 26.02
N THR A 181 25.00 7.81 27.26
CA THR A 181 26.25 7.36 27.86
C THR A 181 26.08 6.09 28.67
N ALA A 182 27.12 5.25 28.75
CA ALA A 182 27.09 4.05 29.57
C ALA A 182 27.29 4.36 31.09
N LYS A 183 27.66 5.61 31.47
CA LYS A 183 27.96 5.99 32.85
C LYS A 183 26.72 5.83 33.77
N ARG A 184 26.96 5.46 35.02
CA ARG A 184 25.95 5.34 36.06
C ARG A 184 25.39 6.72 36.44
N ILE A 185 24.08 6.79 36.65
CA ILE A 185 23.38 7.97 37.19
C ILE A 185 23.05 7.68 38.66
N ALA A 186 23.56 8.49 39.58
CA ALA A 186 23.48 8.21 41.01
C ALA A 186 22.12 8.59 41.62
N LYS A 187 21.35 9.47 40.98
CA LYS A 187 20.06 9.97 41.45
C LYS A 187 18.97 8.90 41.24
N GLU A 188 18.28 8.49 42.34
CA GLU A 188 17.25 7.44 42.27
C GLU A 188 15.96 7.87 41.54
N GLU A 189 15.52 9.11 41.78
CA GLU A 189 14.37 9.72 41.09
C GLU A 189 14.91 10.59 39.96
N THR A 190 14.84 10.05 38.75
CA THR A 190 15.30 10.70 37.51
C THR A 190 14.17 10.60 36.48
N ASP A 191 13.85 11.71 35.84
CA ASP A 191 12.85 11.73 34.77
C ASP A 191 13.35 10.94 33.54
N ILE A 192 12.41 10.46 32.70
CA ILE A 192 12.74 9.63 31.54
C ILE A 192 13.74 10.33 30.61
N GLY A 193 13.56 11.64 30.37
CA GLY A 193 14.43 12.46 29.53
C GLY A 193 15.85 12.63 30.09
N ASP A 194 16.04 12.57 31.41
CA ASP A 194 17.34 12.70 32.09
C ASP A 194 18.07 11.36 32.26
N CYS A 195 17.43 10.24 31.89
CA CYS A 195 18.03 8.91 31.94
C CYS A 195 18.96 8.66 30.74
N HIS A 196 20.06 9.39 30.64
CA HIS A 196 21.02 9.31 29.52
C HIS A 196 21.68 7.95 29.34
N ASN A 197 21.58 7.03 30.30
CA ASN A 197 22.17 5.70 30.23
C ASN A 197 21.16 4.57 29.97
N MET A 198 19.94 4.95 29.67
CA MET A 198 18.84 4.05 29.30
C MET A 198 18.45 4.29 27.85
N LEU A 199 17.98 3.22 27.20
CA LEU A 199 17.35 3.22 25.88
C LEU A 199 15.90 2.82 26.05
N TRP A 200 15.01 3.52 25.37
CA TRP A 200 13.57 3.34 25.52
C TRP A 200 12.97 2.69 24.28
N ALA A 201 12.09 1.74 24.47
CA ALA A 201 11.35 1.11 23.38
C ALA A 201 10.67 2.15 22.48
N THR A 202 10.62 1.90 21.17
CA THR A 202 10.01 2.76 20.13
C THR A 202 10.71 4.07 19.84
N THR A 203 11.84 4.37 20.51
CA THR A 203 12.71 5.48 20.16
C THR A 203 13.76 5.04 19.12
N VAL A 204 14.57 5.97 18.62
CA VAL A 204 15.39 5.78 17.45
C VAL A 204 16.82 6.19 17.69
N VAL A 205 17.78 5.42 17.21
CA VAL A 205 19.20 5.78 17.19
C VAL A 205 19.46 6.75 16.03
N THR A 206 19.79 8.00 16.33
CA THR A 206 20.04 9.06 15.33
C THR A 206 21.50 9.11 14.90
N SER A 207 22.44 8.78 15.79
CA SER A 207 23.85 8.60 15.44
C SER A 207 24.57 7.60 16.36
N GLY A 208 25.73 7.10 15.92
CA GLY A 208 26.56 6.19 16.69
C GLY A 208 26.06 4.74 16.72
N HIS A 209 26.57 3.99 17.71
CA HIS A 209 26.17 2.61 17.97
C HIS A 209 26.28 2.29 19.45
N ALA A 210 25.57 1.25 19.89
CA ALA A 210 25.61 0.77 21.28
C ALA A 210 25.38 -0.74 21.39
N THR A 211 25.94 -1.30 22.47
CA THR A 211 25.57 -2.60 23.00
C THR A 211 24.80 -2.36 24.31
N ALA A 212 23.63 -2.96 24.45
CA ALA A 212 22.76 -2.77 25.61
C ALA A 212 22.13 -4.08 26.08
N VAL A 213 21.79 -4.18 27.36
CA VAL A 213 21.06 -5.31 27.92
C VAL A 213 19.58 -4.94 28.07
N VAL A 214 18.69 -5.79 27.58
CA VAL A 214 17.24 -5.62 27.68
C VAL A 214 16.79 -5.77 29.14
N VAL A 215 16.13 -4.76 29.66
CA VAL A 215 15.67 -4.72 31.07
C VAL A 215 14.13 -4.84 31.20
N ALA A 216 13.39 -4.48 30.17
CA ALA A 216 11.93 -4.65 30.12
C ALA A 216 11.46 -4.86 28.68
N THR A 217 10.43 -5.70 28.50
CA THR A 217 9.80 -6.06 27.22
C THR A 217 8.30 -5.82 27.24
N GLY A 218 7.69 -5.59 26.09
CA GLY A 218 6.25 -5.51 25.90
C GLY A 218 5.57 -4.49 26.80
N MET A 219 4.52 -4.92 27.50
CA MET A 219 3.72 -4.08 28.40
C MET A 219 4.48 -3.57 29.64
N ASN A 220 5.68 -4.10 29.89
CA ASN A 220 6.52 -3.66 31.01
C ASN A 220 7.49 -2.54 30.64
N THR A 221 7.62 -2.20 29.36
CA THR A 221 8.39 -1.04 28.89
C THR A 221 7.69 0.27 29.27
N GLN A 222 8.40 1.41 29.20
CA GLN A 222 7.79 2.71 29.43
C GLN A 222 6.64 2.99 28.45
N VAL A 223 6.83 2.66 27.17
CA VAL A 223 5.76 2.74 26.17
C VAL A 223 4.61 1.79 26.50
N GLY A 224 4.89 0.59 26.96
CA GLY A 224 3.87 -0.37 27.39
C GLY A 224 3.02 0.15 28.55
N ARG A 225 3.60 0.90 29.47
CA ARG A 225 2.86 1.57 30.56
C ARG A 225 1.94 2.67 30.04
N ILE A 226 2.41 3.48 29.09
CA ILE A 226 1.60 4.50 28.41
C ILE A 226 0.48 3.83 27.59
N ALA A 227 0.80 2.75 26.89
CA ALA A 227 -0.17 1.98 26.10
C ALA A 227 -1.32 1.42 26.93
N ARG A 228 -1.08 1.00 28.19
CA ARG A 228 -2.15 0.59 29.12
C ARG A 228 -3.18 1.68 29.36
N MET A 229 -2.77 2.95 29.32
CA MET A 229 -3.65 4.11 29.48
C MET A 229 -4.44 4.44 28.20
N ILE A 230 -3.97 3.97 27.01
CA ILE A 230 -4.47 4.34 25.69
C ILE A 230 -5.19 3.19 24.95
N ILE A 231 -5.25 1.96 25.49
CA ILE A 231 -5.78 0.74 24.84
C ILE A 231 -7.23 0.86 24.28
N THR A 232 -7.86 2.02 24.38
CA THR A 232 -9.22 2.30 23.90
C THR A 232 -9.29 2.85 22.46
N SER A 233 -8.20 3.16 21.79
CA SER A 233 -8.23 3.78 20.45
C SER A 233 -8.57 2.76 19.37
N GLU A 234 -9.68 2.98 18.67
CA GLU A 234 -10.05 2.20 17.46
C GLU A 234 -9.20 2.66 16.27
N ILE A 235 -8.91 1.72 15.35
CA ILE A 235 -8.26 2.06 14.07
C ILE A 235 -9.21 3.02 13.33
N PRO A 236 -8.77 4.23 12.95
CA PRO A 236 -9.64 5.17 12.28
C PRO A 236 -10.07 4.61 10.91
N PRO A 237 -11.36 4.77 10.54
CA PRO A 237 -11.84 4.32 9.24
C PRO A 237 -11.17 5.08 8.09
N THR A 238 -10.98 4.40 6.95
CA THR A 238 -10.42 5.03 5.75
C THR A 238 -11.31 6.15 5.22
N PRO A 239 -10.78 7.14 4.45
CA PRO A 239 -11.59 8.18 3.82
C PRO A 239 -12.75 7.62 3.00
N LEU A 240 -12.52 6.51 2.28
CA LEU A 240 -13.55 5.81 1.50
C LEU A 240 -14.64 5.24 2.40
N GLN A 241 -14.26 4.57 3.50
CA GLN A 241 -15.22 4.04 4.48
C GLN A 241 -16.06 5.16 5.10
N GLN A 242 -15.45 6.31 5.42
CA GLN A 242 -16.17 7.49 5.92
C GLN A 242 -17.17 8.03 4.88
N LYS A 243 -16.74 8.15 3.60
CA LYS A 243 -17.63 8.57 2.51
C LYS A 243 -18.79 7.60 2.32
N LEU A 244 -18.51 6.29 2.34
CA LEU A 244 -19.53 5.26 2.22
C LEU A 244 -20.51 5.27 3.39
N ALA A 245 -20.04 5.42 4.62
CA ALA A 245 -20.90 5.55 5.80
C ALA A 245 -21.79 6.78 5.73
N LYS A 246 -21.27 7.94 5.26
CA LYS A 246 -22.06 9.15 5.04
C LYS A 246 -23.10 8.96 3.94
N THR A 247 -22.71 8.30 2.85
CA THR A 247 -23.62 7.96 1.75
C THR A 247 -24.72 7.00 2.22
N GLY A 248 -24.37 5.97 2.99
CA GLY A 248 -25.31 5.02 3.59
C GLY A 248 -26.35 5.72 4.47
N LYS A 249 -25.94 6.66 5.31
CA LYS A 249 -26.87 7.48 6.12
C LYS A 249 -27.82 8.32 5.25
N TYR A 250 -27.31 8.94 4.19
CA TYR A 250 -28.12 9.72 3.26
C TYR A 250 -29.14 8.84 2.52
N LEU A 251 -28.70 7.70 1.97
CA LEU A 251 -29.57 6.74 1.30
C LEU A 251 -30.62 6.17 2.26
N GLY A 252 -30.23 5.83 3.50
CA GLY A 252 -31.14 5.38 4.54
C GLY A 252 -32.22 6.42 4.88
N THR A 253 -31.84 7.70 4.96
CA THR A 253 -32.82 8.79 5.20
C THR A 253 -33.80 8.90 4.04
N VAL A 254 -33.32 8.85 2.79
CA VAL A 254 -34.16 8.89 1.58
C VAL A 254 -35.10 7.67 1.54
N ALA A 255 -34.57 6.48 1.84
CA ALA A 255 -35.37 5.26 1.90
C ALA A 255 -36.49 5.35 2.94
N LEU A 256 -36.21 5.84 4.15
CA LEU A 256 -37.22 6.04 5.18
C LEU A 256 -38.31 7.03 4.77
N LEU A 257 -37.94 8.11 4.04
CA LEU A 257 -38.94 9.04 3.48
C LEU A 257 -39.83 8.37 2.42
N ILE A 258 -39.24 7.54 1.55
CA ILE A 258 -40.01 6.77 0.56
C ILE A 258 -40.93 5.77 1.26
N CYS A 259 -40.45 5.07 2.30
CA CYS A 259 -41.26 4.13 3.09
C CYS A 259 -42.42 4.83 3.79
N ALA A 260 -42.21 6.00 4.37
CA ALA A 260 -43.27 6.81 4.96
C ALA A 260 -44.30 7.25 3.91
N LEU A 261 -43.83 7.62 2.71
CA LEU A 261 -44.70 7.97 1.59
C LEU A 261 -45.54 6.76 1.12
N ILE A 262 -44.90 5.58 1.00
CA ILE A 262 -45.60 4.33 0.61
C ILE A 262 -46.63 3.96 1.66
N PHE A 263 -46.33 4.07 2.96
CA PHE A 263 -47.29 3.82 4.03
C PHE A 263 -48.50 4.75 3.94
N LEU A 264 -48.26 6.05 3.78
CA LEU A 264 -49.30 7.04 3.66
C LEU A 264 -50.18 6.82 2.42
N MET A 265 -49.58 6.50 1.28
CA MET A 265 -50.29 6.20 0.02
C MET A 265 -51.15 4.94 0.18
N GLY A 266 -50.68 3.90 0.84
CA GLY A 266 -51.45 2.71 1.11
C GLY A 266 -52.64 2.97 1.97
N LEU A 267 -52.50 3.79 3.02
CA LEU A 267 -53.63 4.23 3.86
C LEU A 267 -54.68 5.04 3.05
N LEU A 268 -54.25 5.96 2.19
CA LEU A 268 -55.14 6.75 1.31
C LEU A 268 -55.87 5.88 0.29
N LYS A 269 -55.33 4.71 -0.06
CA LYS A 269 -55.97 3.71 -0.94
C LYS A 269 -56.78 2.65 -0.18
N HIS A 270 -57.06 2.87 1.11
CA HIS A 270 -57.80 1.98 1.97
C HIS A 270 -57.23 0.54 2.07
N MET A 271 -55.91 0.37 1.88
CA MET A 271 -55.23 -0.89 2.12
C MET A 271 -55.14 -1.17 3.62
N PRO A 272 -55.04 -2.46 4.07
CA PRO A 272 -54.96 -2.76 5.49
C PRO A 272 -53.74 -2.09 6.12
N PRO A 273 -53.91 -1.30 7.20
CA PRO A 273 -52.83 -0.50 7.77
C PRO A 273 -51.65 -1.35 8.25
N PHE A 274 -51.91 -2.56 8.77
CA PHE A 274 -50.88 -3.48 9.23
C PHE A 274 -50.04 -4.00 8.07
N ASP A 275 -50.62 -4.42 6.97
CA ASP A 275 -49.91 -4.92 5.79
C ASP A 275 -49.03 -3.81 5.20
N MET A 276 -49.52 -2.58 5.17
CA MET A 276 -48.79 -1.42 4.69
C MET A 276 -47.61 -1.06 5.61
N PHE A 277 -47.79 -1.16 6.93
CA PHE A 277 -46.73 -0.97 7.91
C PHE A 277 -45.62 -2.02 7.69
N MET A 278 -46.02 -3.30 7.62
CA MET A 278 -45.05 -4.41 7.39
C MET A 278 -44.31 -4.26 6.05
N THR A 279 -45.00 -3.89 4.99
CA THR A 279 -44.39 -3.64 3.67
C THR A 279 -43.42 -2.48 3.72
N SER A 280 -43.77 -1.37 4.37
CA SER A 280 -42.89 -0.20 4.51
C SER A 280 -41.64 -0.48 5.34
N VAL A 281 -41.80 -1.20 6.45
CA VAL A 281 -40.65 -1.62 7.29
C VAL A 281 -39.75 -2.56 6.50
N SER A 282 -40.28 -3.52 5.79
CA SER A 282 -39.53 -4.47 4.97
C SER A 282 -38.72 -3.76 3.90
N LEU A 283 -39.36 -2.79 3.23
CA LEU A 283 -38.67 -1.99 2.22
C LEU A 283 -37.58 -1.10 2.83
N ALA A 284 -37.81 -0.54 4.03
CA ALA A 284 -36.81 0.25 4.73
C ALA A 284 -35.53 -0.55 4.98
N VAL A 285 -35.69 -1.81 5.41
CA VAL A 285 -34.57 -2.73 5.62
C VAL A 285 -33.89 -3.12 4.31
N ALA A 286 -34.67 -3.45 3.29
CA ALA A 286 -34.11 -3.82 1.99
C ALA A 286 -33.39 -2.67 1.26
N ALA A 287 -33.77 -1.43 1.52
CA ALA A 287 -33.23 -0.26 0.83
C ALA A 287 -31.81 0.14 1.25
N ILE A 288 -31.28 -0.42 2.34
CA ILE A 288 -29.96 -0.06 2.87
C ILE A 288 -28.99 -1.20 2.62
N PRO A 289 -27.90 -0.95 1.88
CA PRO A 289 -26.88 -1.97 1.61
C PRO A 289 -26.00 -2.19 2.85
N GLU A 290 -26.47 -2.90 3.86
CA GLU A 290 -25.79 -3.14 5.14
C GLU A 290 -24.41 -3.83 4.95
N GLY A 291 -24.27 -4.71 3.97
CA GLY A 291 -23.04 -5.43 3.66
C GLY A 291 -21.94 -4.56 3.02
N LEU A 292 -22.25 -3.35 2.52
CA LEU A 292 -21.32 -2.55 1.73
C LEU A 292 -20.00 -2.18 2.46
N PRO A 293 -20.00 -1.71 3.72
CA PRO A 293 -18.75 -1.41 4.43
C PRO A 293 -17.87 -2.66 4.65
N ALA A 294 -18.49 -3.80 4.97
CA ALA A 294 -17.77 -5.06 5.17
C ALA A 294 -17.18 -5.58 3.85
N ILE A 295 -17.92 -5.54 2.75
CA ILE A 295 -17.48 -5.91 1.41
C ILE A 295 -16.27 -5.07 1.00
N VAL A 296 -16.31 -3.74 1.18
CA VAL A 296 -15.21 -2.83 0.86
C VAL A 296 -13.98 -3.15 1.70
N THR A 297 -14.13 -3.45 2.98
CA THR A 297 -13.02 -3.84 3.84
C THR A 297 -12.37 -5.15 3.37
N ILE A 298 -13.18 -6.15 3.00
CA ILE A 298 -12.67 -7.41 2.41
C ILE A 298 -11.92 -7.14 1.11
N MET A 299 -12.45 -6.28 0.24
CA MET A 299 -11.80 -5.92 -1.03
C MET A 299 -10.45 -5.23 -0.81
N LEU A 300 -10.38 -4.28 0.11
CA LEU A 300 -9.13 -3.61 0.49
C LEU A 300 -8.11 -4.63 1.01
N ALA A 301 -8.51 -5.52 1.91
CA ALA A 301 -7.64 -6.54 2.47
C ALA A 301 -7.09 -7.51 1.40
N LEU A 302 -7.94 -7.99 0.49
CA LEU A 302 -7.52 -8.82 -0.64
C LEU A 302 -6.60 -8.06 -1.61
N GLY A 303 -6.85 -6.77 -1.80
CA GLY A 303 -6.00 -5.89 -2.59
C GLY A 303 -4.61 -5.75 -1.99
N VAL A 304 -4.52 -5.52 -0.69
CA VAL A 304 -3.23 -5.44 0.02
C VAL A 304 -2.46 -6.76 -0.05
N GLN A 305 -3.13 -7.90 0.07
CA GLN A 305 -2.47 -9.20 -0.13
C GLN A 305 -1.88 -9.35 -1.54
N ARG A 306 -2.55 -8.82 -2.58
CA ARG A 306 -1.98 -8.79 -3.94
C ARG A 306 -0.78 -7.87 -4.06
N MET A 307 -0.83 -6.69 -3.42
CA MET A 307 0.30 -5.75 -3.38
C MET A 307 1.50 -6.36 -2.68
N ALA A 308 1.30 -7.05 -1.56
CA ALA A 308 2.37 -7.74 -0.83
C ALA A 308 3.06 -8.83 -1.67
N LYS A 309 2.30 -9.60 -2.46
CA LYS A 309 2.86 -10.56 -3.43
C LYS A 309 3.68 -9.91 -4.55
N LYS A 310 3.54 -8.60 -4.75
CA LYS A 310 4.27 -7.78 -5.72
C LYS A 310 5.28 -6.86 -5.01
N ASN A 311 5.82 -7.28 -3.89
CA ASN A 311 6.85 -6.59 -3.12
C ASN A 311 6.44 -5.24 -2.52
N ALA A 312 5.16 -4.92 -2.44
CA ALA A 312 4.65 -3.70 -1.82
C ALA A 312 3.85 -4.05 -0.55
N ILE A 313 4.47 -3.94 0.62
CA ILE A 313 3.82 -4.20 1.92
C ILE A 313 3.15 -2.92 2.40
N ILE A 314 1.83 -2.92 2.45
CA ILE A 314 1.04 -1.80 2.96
C ILE A 314 0.94 -1.90 4.48
N ARG A 315 1.29 -0.84 5.19
CA ARG A 315 1.22 -0.74 6.64
C ARG A 315 -0.07 -0.07 7.14
N LYS A 316 -0.57 0.89 6.36
CA LYS A 316 -1.81 1.62 6.66
C LYS A 316 -2.82 1.44 5.52
N LEU A 317 -3.99 0.91 5.81
CA LEU A 317 -5.04 0.67 4.80
C LEU A 317 -5.45 1.90 3.98
N PRO A 318 -5.54 3.12 4.56
CA PRO A 318 -5.86 4.31 3.77
C PRO A 318 -4.90 4.56 2.61
N ALA A 319 -3.65 4.14 2.70
CA ALA A 319 -2.66 4.31 1.65
C ALA A 319 -3.04 3.61 0.33
N VAL A 320 -3.80 2.50 0.38
CA VAL A 320 -4.27 1.79 -0.83
C VAL A 320 -5.15 2.67 -1.70
N GLU A 321 -6.09 3.39 -1.07
CA GLU A 321 -6.98 4.34 -1.76
C GLU A 321 -6.19 5.52 -2.32
N THR A 322 -5.30 6.09 -1.48
CA THR A 322 -4.50 7.26 -1.83
C THR A 322 -3.53 6.95 -2.97
N LEU A 323 -2.91 5.76 -2.98
CA LEU A 323 -2.04 5.27 -4.06
C LEU A 323 -2.72 5.31 -5.43
N GLY A 324 -3.97 4.88 -5.51
CA GLY A 324 -4.73 4.93 -6.75
C GLY A 324 -4.94 6.36 -7.29
N GLY A 325 -4.93 7.35 -6.40
CA GLY A 325 -5.06 8.77 -6.70
C GLY A 325 -3.73 9.52 -6.90
N ALA A 326 -2.57 8.87 -6.75
CA ALA A 326 -1.27 9.52 -6.83
C ALA A 326 -1.08 10.25 -8.16
N THR A 327 -0.66 11.52 -8.07
CA THR A 327 -0.41 12.41 -9.21
C THR A 327 1.07 12.76 -9.35
N VAL A 328 1.82 12.70 -8.24
CA VAL A 328 3.26 12.96 -8.19
C VAL A 328 3.95 11.84 -7.41
N ILE A 329 5.06 11.33 -7.92
CA ILE A 329 5.95 10.42 -7.21
C ILE A 329 7.29 11.10 -7.06
N CYS A 330 7.64 11.51 -5.85
CA CYS A 330 8.93 12.06 -5.46
C CYS A 330 9.84 10.90 -5.06
N SER A 331 10.88 10.65 -5.84
CA SER A 331 11.79 9.53 -5.60
C SER A 331 13.18 9.99 -5.25
N ASP A 332 13.76 9.39 -4.19
CA ASP A 332 15.20 9.50 -3.99
C ASP A 332 15.91 8.80 -5.15
N LYS A 333 17.11 9.27 -5.50
CA LYS A 333 17.91 8.69 -6.57
C LYS A 333 18.54 7.37 -6.12
N THR A 334 19.32 7.44 -5.04
CA THR A 334 20.22 6.37 -4.60
C THR A 334 19.42 5.20 -4.00
N GLY A 335 19.72 3.97 -4.43
CA GLY A 335 19.06 2.78 -3.92
C GLY A 335 17.64 2.56 -4.43
N THR A 336 16.94 3.59 -4.91
CA THR A 336 15.55 3.52 -5.43
C THR A 336 15.50 3.53 -6.96
N LEU A 337 16.00 4.60 -7.58
CA LEU A 337 16.12 4.71 -9.04
C LEU A 337 17.36 4.01 -9.57
N THR A 338 18.40 3.94 -8.75
CA THR A 338 19.68 3.31 -9.03
C THR A 338 19.91 2.07 -8.18
N GLN A 339 20.92 1.27 -8.53
CA GLN A 339 21.19 -0.02 -7.89
C GLN A 339 21.88 0.09 -6.54
N ASN A 340 22.31 1.29 -6.12
CA ASN A 340 23.17 1.55 -4.97
C ASN A 340 24.50 0.75 -5.03
N ARG A 341 25.02 0.55 -6.22
CA ARG A 341 26.23 -0.19 -6.51
C ARG A 341 27.06 0.55 -7.54
N MET A 342 28.24 1.02 -7.17
CA MET A 342 29.16 1.60 -8.15
C MET A 342 29.53 0.55 -9.20
N THR A 343 29.58 0.96 -10.44
CA THR A 343 29.94 0.08 -11.57
C THR A 343 30.84 0.84 -12.52
N VAL A 344 31.90 0.20 -13.00
CA VAL A 344 32.71 0.71 -14.11
C VAL A 344 31.94 0.54 -15.39
N THR A 345 31.61 1.63 -16.07
CA THR A 345 30.83 1.66 -17.31
C THR A 345 31.63 2.06 -18.55
N GLU A 346 32.69 2.79 -18.34
CA GLU A 346 33.56 3.28 -19.43
C GLU A 346 35.02 3.25 -18.97
N ILE A 347 35.94 2.91 -19.87
CA ILE A 347 37.38 2.98 -19.60
C ILE A 347 38.08 3.68 -20.76
N TYR A 348 39.10 4.46 -20.45
CA TYR A 348 39.96 5.10 -21.42
C TYR A 348 41.43 4.73 -21.14
N GLY A 349 42.15 4.30 -22.17
CA GLY A 349 43.55 3.89 -22.08
C GLY A 349 43.79 2.41 -22.30
N ASN A 350 44.77 1.84 -21.60
CA ASN A 350 45.11 0.40 -21.69
C ASN A 350 44.22 -0.38 -20.70
N GLU A 351 43.13 -0.93 -21.22
CA GLU A 351 42.04 -1.55 -20.43
C GLU A 351 42.55 -2.69 -19.55
N ARG A 352 43.19 -3.70 -20.12
CA ARG A 352 43.67 -4.88 -19.39
C ARG A 352 44.71 -4.51 -18.31
N LEU A 353 45.66 -3.61 -18.62
CA LEU A 353 46.63 -3.17 -17.67
C LEU A 353 45.99 -2.33 -16.55
N ALA A 354 45.02 -1.49 -16.89
CA ALA A 354 44.26 -0.69 -15.92
C ALA A 354 43.51 -1.58 -14.94
N TYR A 355 42.84 -2.65 -15.39
CA TYR A 355 42.17 -3.60 -14.52
C TYR A 355 43.15 -4.34 -13.63
N THR A 356 44.28 -4.83 -14.16
CA THR A 356 45.31 -5.49 -13.39
C THR A 356 45.84 -4.59 -12.27
N LEU A 357 46.17 -3.33 -12.60
CA LEU A 357 46.64 -2.36 -11.59
C LEU A 357 45.53 -1.93 -10.62
N GLY A 358 44.31 -1.87 -11.09
CA GLY A 358 43.13 -1.58 -10.28
C GLY A 358 42.85 -2.63 -9.20
N VAL A 359 43.08 -3.91 -9.52
CA VAL A 359 43.07 -5.02 -8.55
C VAL A 359 44.19 -4.87 -7.53
N LEU A 360 45.41 -4.65 -8.00
CA LEU A 360 46.57 -4.52 -7.11
C LEU A 360 46.49 -3.32 -6.14
N CYS A 361 45.96 -2.18 -6.63
CA CYS A 361 45.75 -0.98 -5.81
C CYS A 361 44.36 -0.96 -5.21
N ASN A 362 43.98 -1.99 -4.44
CA ASN A 362 42.60 -2.19 -3.92
C ASN A 362 42.64 -2.83 -2.52
N ASN A 363 41.78 -2.42 -1.62
CA ASN A 363 41.61 -3.01 -0.28
C ASN A 363 40.20 -3.65 -0.11
N GLY A 364 39.33 -3.59 -1.12
CA GLY A 364 37.97 -4.18 -1.09
C GLY A 364 37.01 -3.52 -0.11
N GLY A 365 37.38 -2.39 0.50
CA GLY A 365 36.66 -1.80 1.64
C GLY A 365 35.57 -0.79 1.29
N ASN A 366 35.43 -0.37 0.02
CA ASN A 366 34.46 0.64 -0.37
C ASN A 366 33.82 0.36 -1.75
N PRO A 367 32.66 0.98 -2.07
CA PRO A 367 31.95 0.72 -3.33
C PRO A 367 32.77 0.97 -4.60
N THR A 368 33.68 1.96 -4.60
CA THR A 368 34.55 2.26 -5.74
C THR A 368 35.57 1.13 -5.97
N GLU A 369 36.07 0.57 -4.91
CA GLU A 369 37.05 -0.54 -4.96
C GLU A 369 36.37 -1.84 -5.38
N SER A 370 35.19 -2.15 -4.84
CA SER A 370 34.41 -3.31 -5.27
C SER A 370 34.06 -3.22 -6.76
N ALA A 371 33.72 -2.03 -7.27
CA ALA A 371 33.43 -1.82 -8.68
C ALA A 371 34.61 -2.15 -9.62
N LEU A 372 35.82 -1.88 -9.15
CA LEU A 372 37.04 -2.23 -9.92
C LEU A 372 37.27 -3.73 -9.95
N LEU A 373 37.10 -4.44 -8.81
CA LEU A 373 37.24 -5.90 -8.74
C LEU A 373 36.20 -6.58 -9.63
N ASP A 374 34.94 -6.19 -9.53
CA ASP A 374 33.83 -6.71 -10.33
C ASP A 374 34.06 -6.48 -11.84
N ALA A 375 34.65 -5.34 -12.22
CA ALA A 375 34.95 -5.03 -13.60
C ALA A 375 36.14 -5.85 -14.12
N ALA A 376 37.18 -6.01 -13.30
CA ALA A 376 38.34 -6.82 -13.63
C ALA A 376 37.96 -8.30 -13.84
N GLU A 377 37.14 -8.87 -12.95
CA GLU A 377 36.63 -10.25 -13.09
C GLU A 377 35.81 -10.45 -14.37
N ARG A 378 34.96 -9.47 -14.73
CA ARG A 378 34.18 -9.51 -15.98
C ARG A 378 35.05 -9.49 -17.22
N ASP A 379 36.20 -8.82 -17.16
CA ASP A 379 37.21 -8.77 -18.25
C ASP A 379 38.18 -9.97 -18.24
N GLY A 380 37.95 -10.94 -17.35
CA GLY A 380 38.76 -12.16 -17.26
C GLY A 380 40.10 -11.97 -16.53
N VAL A 381 40.23 -10.95 -15.68
CA VAL A 381 41.34 -10.74 -14.79
C VAL A 381 40.97 -11.36 -13.43
N ASP A 382 41.66 -12.45 -13.05
CA ASP A 382 41.47 -13.10 -11.75
C ASP A 382 42.22 -12.33 -10.64
N PRO A 383 41.50 -11.70 -9.68
CA PRO A 383 42.16 -10.93 -8.62
C PRO A 383 43.12 -11.75 -7.77
N GLY A 384 42.77 -12.99 -7.47
CA GLY A 384 43.58 -13.87 -6.65
C GLY A 384 44.90 -14.27 -7.33
N ALA A 385 44.86 -14.54 -8.63
CA ALA A 385 46.03 -14.85 -9.42
C ALA A 385 46.99 -13.65 -9.54
N VAL A 386 46.40 -12.45 -9.78
CA VAL A 386 47.16 -11.18 -9.91
C VAL A 386 47.85 -10.80 -8.58
N GLU A 387 47.19 -10.95 -7.44
CA GLU A 387 47.78 -10.67 -6.12
C GLU A 387 48.88 -11.66 -5.74
N GLN A 388 48.78 -12.92 -6.15
CA GLN A 388 49.83 -13.91 -5.96
C GLN A 388 51.05 -13.61 -6.83
N GLU A 389 50.87 -13.16 -8.06
CA GLU A 389 51.94 -12.82 -9.00
C GLU A 389 52.71 -11.55 -8.55
N TYR A 390 51.97 -10.56 -7.98
CA TYR A 390 52.52 -9.27 -7.55
C TYR A 390 52.27 -9.02 -6.05
N PRO A 391 53.05 -9.65 -5.14
CA PRO A 391 52.82 -9.50 -3.70
C PRO A 391 52.99 -8.06 -3.22
N ARG A 392 52.00 -7.57 -2.45
CA ARG A 392 52.01 -6.24 -1.86
C ARG A 392 53.07 -6.14 -0.76
N MET A 393 53.91 -5.11 -0.81
CA MET A 393 54.97 -4.83 0.16
C MET A 393 54.59 -3.71 1.13
N SER A 394 53.93 -2.67 0.65
CA SER A 394 53.47 -1.53 1.46
C SER A 394 52.35 -0.76 0.77
N GLU A 395 51.70 0.09 1.54
CA GLU A 395 50.65 0.97 1.01
C GLU A 395 50.66 2.33 1.68
N ILE A 396 50.18 3.33 0.95
CA ILE A 396 49.71 4.61 1.48
C ILE A 396 48.21 4.63 1.27
N PRO A 397 47.38 4.49 2.33
CA PRO A 397 45.93 4.43 2.23
C PRO A 397 45.35 5.68 1.56
N PHE A 398 44.11 5.55 1.07
CA PHE A 398 43.39 6.70 0.53
C PHE A 398 43.21 7.79 1.59
N ASP A 399 43.53 9.00 1.21
CA ASP A 399 43.34 10.20 2.02
C ASP A 399 42.54 11.23 1.24
N SER A 400 41.47 11.79 1.85
CA SER A 400 40.56 12.71 1.21
C SER A 400 41.16 14.07 0.86
N GLY A 401 42.23 14.51 1.58
CA GLY A 401 42.94 15.72 1.30
C GLY A 401 43.89 15.55 0.09
N ARG A 402 44.56 14.41 0.02
CA ARG A 402 45.45 14.00 -1.07
C ARG A 402 44.67 13.52 -2.30
N LYS A 403 43.51 12.91 -2.08
CA LYS A 403 42.63 12.24 -3.08
C LYS A 403 43.34 11.13 -3.87
N LEU A 404 44.36 10.50 -3.30
CA LEU A 404 45.16 9.44 -3.88
C LEU A 404 45.29 8.25 -2.91
N MET A 405 45.47 7.07 -3.47
CA MET A 405 45.88 5.83 -2.80
C MET A 405 47.03 5.22 -3.59
N THR A 406 48.07 4.72 -2.87
CA THR A 406 49.24 4.15 -3.52
C THR A 406 49.61 2.83 -2.88
N THR A 407 49.93 1.81 -3.70
CA THR A 407 50.41 0.51 -3.26
C THR A 407 51.74 0.21 -3.92
N VAL A 408 52.57 -0.56 -3.24
CA VAL A 408 53.88 -0.99 -3.70
C VAL A 408 53.92 -2.50 -3.78
N HIS A 409 54.30 -3.04 -4.93
CA HIS A 409 54.29 -4.47 -5.20
C HIS A 409 55.69 -4.92 -5.63
N LYS A 410 56.05 -6.17 -5.31
CA LYS A 410 57.32 -6.75 -5.74
C LYS A 410 57.23 -7.27 -7.16
N ILE A 411 58.17 -6.95 -8.00
CA ILE A 411 58.35 -7.48 -9.36
C ILE A 411 59.71 -8.14 -9.53
N PRO A 412 59.97 -8.95 -10.57
CA PRO A 412 61.22 -9.69 -10.75
C PRO A 412 62.49 -8.82 -10.69
N HIS A 413 62.42 -7.58 -11.12
CA HIS A 413 63.57 -6.65 -11.21
C HIS A 413 63.35 -5.36 -10.42
N GLY A 414 62.72 -5.43 -9.25
CA GLY A 414 62.50 -4.25 -8.39
C GLY A 414 61.11 -4.16 -7.79
N TYR A 415 60.51 -2.95 -7.90
CA TYR A 415 59.23 -2.65 -7.28
C TYR A 415 58.34 -1.92 -8.29
N ARG A 416 57.06 -2.24 -8.27
CA ARG A 416 55.99 -1.53 -8.98
C ARG A 416 55.23 -0.67 -8.00
N ILE A 417 55.25 0.63 -8.16
CA ILE A 417 54.43 1.61 -7.43
C ILE A 417 53.20 1.85 -8.25
N ILE A 418 52.01 1.66 -7.69
CA ILE A 418 50.73 1.87 -8.34
C ILE A 418 49.96 2.93 -7.57
N THR A 419 49.47 3.95 -8.26
CA THR A 419 48.65 5.02 -7.64
C THR A 419 47.34 5.16 -8.39
N LYS A 420 46.25 5.18 -7.64
CA LYS A 420 44.89 5.52 -8.13
C LYS A 420 44.37 6.75 -7.42
N GLY A 421 43.54 7.53 -8.10
CA GLY A 421 42.88 8.66 -7.47
C GLY A 421 42.21 9.63 -8.45
N ALA A 422 41.96 10.85 -7.99
CA ALA A 422 41.32 11.89 -8.74
C ALA A 422 42.13 12.26 -9.99
N PRO A 423 41.49 12.29 -11.19
CA PRO A 423 42.21 12.54 -12.46
C PRO A 423 42.97 13.86 -12.49
N ASP A 424 42.38 14.94 -11.97
CA ASP A 424 42.97 16.28 -11.89
C ASP A 424 44.30 16.25 -11.12
N ILE A 425 44.41 15.49 -10.04
CA ILE A 425 45.62 15.40 -9.20
C ILE A 425 46.60 14.37 -9.73
N LEU A 426 46.14 13.19 -10.13
CA LEU A 426 47.04 12.12 -10.57
C LEU A 426 47.77 12.45 -11.88
N LEU A 427 47.07 13.06 -12.85
CA LEU A 427 47.66 13.47 -14.12
C LEU A 427 48.77 14.51 -13.99
N GLU A 428 48.75 15.35 -12.95
CA GLU A 428 49.83 16.28 -12.66
C GLU A 428 51.12 15.57 -12.18
N ARG A 429 50.99 14.36 -11.56
CA ARG A 429 52.10 13.55 -11.05
C ARG A 429 52.64 12.58 -12.07
N CYS A 430 52.05 12.50 -13.26
CA CYS A 430 52.45 11.63 -14.35
C CYS A 430 53.48 12.29 -15.29
N SER A 431 54.46 11.48 -15.71
CA SER A 431 55.40 11.84 -16.78
C SER A 431 54.73 11.68 -18.13
N MET A 432 54.14 12.75 -18.66
CA MET A 432 53.39 12.74 -19.92
C MET A 432 53.51 14.09 -20.62
N THR A 433 53.24 14.07 -21.96
CA THR A 433 53.24 15.33 -22.71
C THR A 433 52.07 16.23 -22.32
N ARG A 434 52.18 17.53 -22.57
CA ARG A 434 51.07 18.45 -22.33
C ARG A 434 49.86 18.12 -23.17
N GLN A 435 50.07 17.59 -24.40
CA GLN A 435 48.99 17.18 -25.28
C GLN A 435 48.24 15.94 -24.76
N ASP A 436 48.98 14.91 -24.30
CA ASP A 436 48.37 13.69 -23.74
C ASP A 436 47.60 13.99 -22.45
N ARG A 437 48.11 14.88 -21.58
CA ARG A 437 47.43 15.34 -20.38
C ARG A 437 46.10 16.03 -20.73
N GLN A 438 46.13 16.90 -21.72
CA GLN A 438 44.91 17.60 -22.18
C GLN A 438 43.91 16.64 -22.76
N ALA A 439 44.34 15.62 -23.51
CA ALA A 439 43.46 14.59 -24.04
C ALA A 439 42.80 13.77 -22.93
N ALA A 440 43.58 13.35 -21.93
CA ALA A 440 43.04 12.61 -20.78
C ALA A 440 42.03 13.47 -19.95
N MET A 441 42.33 14.75 -19.76
CA MET A 441 41.39 15.66 -19.07
C MET A 441 40.11 15.88 -19.89
N THR A 442 40.21 16.05 -21.21
CA THR A 442 39.02 16.15 -22.08
C THR A 442 38.16 14.91 -21.99
N GLN A 443 38.78 13.73 -21.97
CA GLN A 443 38.04 12.45 -21.81
C GLN A 443 37.38 12.37 -20.41
N ASN A 444 38.06 12.81 -19.37
CA ASN A 444 37.44 12.91 -18.04
C ASN A 444 36.24 13.86 -18.01
N ASP A 445 36.34 15.00 -18.73
CA ASP A 445 35.23 15.96 -18.83
C ASP A 445 34.04 15.37 -19.62
N GLU A 446 34.31 14.57 -20.66
CA GLU A 446 33.29 13.83 -21.42
C GLU A 446 32.61 12.76 -20.55
N MET A 447 33.39 12.02 -19.75
CA MET A 447 32.85 11.08 -18.76
C MET A 447 32.00 11.82 -17.72
N ALA A 448 32.45 12.95 -17.21
CA ALA A 448 31.71 13.78 -16.27
C ALA A 448 30.40 14.33 -16.85
N ALA A 449 30.37 14.65 -18.16
CA ALA A 449 29.16 15.07 -18.87
C ALA A 449 28.13 13.93 -18.95
N LYS A 450 28.58 12.67 -18.96
CA LYS A 450 27.72 11.46 -18.89
C LYS A 450 27.39 11.07 -17.44
N ALA A 451 27.66 11.91 -16.45
CA ALA A 451 27.52 11.64 -15.03
C ALA A 451 28.43 10.52 -14.48
N LEU A 452 29.52 10.20 -15.17
CA LEU A 452 30.49 9.23 -14.69
C LEU A 452 31.48 9.93 -13.74
N ARG A 453 31.81 9.25 -12.64
CA ARG A 453 32.89 9.63 -11.74
C ARG A 453 34.19 9.10 -12.29
N GLY A 454 35.10 9.99 -12.69
CA GLY A 454 36.44 9.65 -13.17
C GLY A 454 37.34 9.15 -12.02
N LEU A 455 38.05 8.07 -12.25
CA LEU A 455 39.14 7.56 -11.40
C LEU A 455 40.32 7.25 -12.31
N ALA A 456 41.44 7.93 -12.08
CA ALA A 456 42.67 7.71 -12.82
C ALA A 456 43.54 6.62 -12.14
N ILE A 457 44.35 5.91 -12.98
CA ILE A 457 45.32 4.94 -12.53
C ILE A 457 46.63 5.10 -13.27
N ALA A 458 47.73 5.00 -12.52
CA ALA A 458 49.08 5.13 -13.03
C ALA A 458 50.03 4.23 -12.25
N TYR A 459 51.18 3.92 -12.85
CA TYR A 459 52.25 3.13 -12.18
C TYR A 459 53.64 3.61 -12.50
N ARG A 460 54.62 3.14 -11.74
CA ARG A 460 56.02 3.34 -12.02
C ARG A 460 56.83 2.13 -11.54
N ASP A 461 57.68 1.58 -12.41
CA ASP A 461 58.62 0.50 -12.07
C ASP A 461 59.94 1.11 -11.68
N VAL A 462 60.52 0.68 -10.55
CA VAL A 462 61.76 1.19 -9.95
C VAL A 462 62.61 0.04 -9.43
N GLN A 463 63.94 0.18 -9.49
CA GLN A 463 64.83 -0.81 -8.92
C GLN A 463 64.98 -0.70 -7.39
N SER A 464 64.87 0.54 -6.87
CA SER A 464 64.87 0.83 -5.42
C SER A 464 63.76 1.88 -5.14
N LEU A 465 63.15 1.82 -3.95
CA LEU A 465 62.10 2.72 -3.58
C LEU A 465 62.58 4.16 -3.40
N PRO A 466 62.00 5.14 -4.14
CA PRO A 466 62.32 6.55 -3.96
C PRO A 466 61.68 7.10 -2.68
N LYS A 467 62.15 8.26 -2.22
CA LYS A 467 61.54 8.96 -1.08
C LYS A 467 60.08 9.43 -1.40
N GLU A 468 59.84 9.82 -2.62
CA GLU A 468 58.54 10.25 -3.13
C GLU A 468 57.96 9.19 -4.07
N LEU A 469 56.94 8.45 -3.63
CA LEU A 469 56.36 7.35 -4.37
C LEU A 469 55.39 7.84 -5.48
N GLU A 470 54.80 9.01 -5.28
CA GLU A 470 53.66 9.53 -6.09
C GLU A 470 54.14 10.53 -7.16
N GLN A 471 55.35 10.45 -7.66
CA GLN A 471 55.91 11.34 -8.69
C GLN A 471 56.51 10.54 -9.86
N GLY A 472 56.47 11.13 -11.07
CA GLY A 472 57.03 10.50 -12.25
C GLY A 472 56.34 9.21 -12.67
N LEU A 473 55.04 9.13 -12.46
CA LEU A 473 54.18 7.97 -12.76
C LEU A 473 53.91 7.88 -14.27
N HIS A 474 53.68 6.69 -14.79
CA HIS A 474 53.20 6.45 -16.15
C HIS A 474 51.66 6.28 -16.12
N PHE A 475 50.95 7.17 -16.76
CA PHE A 475 49.52 7.11 -16.90
C PHE A 475 49.08 5.86 -17.68
N VAL A 476 48.06 5.13 -17.18
CA VAL A 476 47.53 3.92 -17.78
C VAL A 476 46.12 4.11 -18.32
N GLY A 477 45.27 4.75 -17.53
CA GLY A 477 43.88 4.96 -17.95
C GLY A 477 42.98 5.66 -16.94
N LEU A 478 41.77 5.92 -17.38
CA LEU A 478 40.68 6.46 -16.57
C LEU A 478 39.54 5.42 -16.52
N PHE A 479 39.00 5.20 -15.35
CA PHE A 479 37.74 4.50 -15.16
C PHE A 479 36.61 5.50 -14.99
N GLY A 480 35.56 5.39 -15.81
CA GLY A 480 34.31 6.08 -15.65
C GLY A 480 33.32 5.21 -14.88
N MET A 481 32.95 5.64 -13.69
CA MET A 481 32.11 4.87 -12.77
C MET A 481 30.82 5.60 -12.48
N MET A 482 29.73 4.85 -12.34
CA MET A 482 28.46 5.39 -11.84
C MET A 482 27.70 4.34 -11.06
N ASP A 483 26.72 4.79 -10.30
CA ASP A 483 25.65 3.95 -9.77
C ASP A 483 24.57 3.87 -10.87
N PRO A 484 24.45 2.74 -11.59
CA PRO A 484 23.60 2.66 -12.78
C PRO A 484 22.12 2.66 -12.39
N PRO A 485 21.25 3.23 -13.23
CA PRO A 485 19.81 3.10 -13.07
C PRO A 485 19.40 1.62 -13.09
N ARG A 486 18.36 1.27 -12.35
CA ARG A 486 17.74 -0.05 -12.44
C ARG A 486 17.09 -0.23 -13.82
N PRO A 487 17.20 -1.40 -14.47
CA PRO A 487 16.69 -1.63 -15.83
C PRO A 487 15.19 -1.33 -16.01
N GLU A 488 14.39 -1.58 -14.97
CA GLU A 488 12.93 -1.44 -14.98
C GLU A 488 12.46 0.01 -14.89
N VAL A 489 13.29 0.90 -14.34
CA VAL A 489 12.88 2.28 -14.01
C VAL A 489 12.48 3.08 -15.25
N ALA A 490 13.20 2.94 -16.36
CA ALA A 490 12.84 3.65 -17.59
C ALA A 490 11.45 3.25 -18.13
N ALA A 491 11.06 1.98 -18.01
CA ALA A 491 9.73 1.51 -18.37
C ALA A 491 8.66 2.03 -17.39
N ALA A 492 8.97 2.04 -16.10
CA ALA A 492 8.10 2.54 -15.06
C ALA A 492 7.84 4.05 -15.22
N VAL A 493 8.86 4.86 -15.50
CA VAL A 493 8.72 6.31 -15.78
C VAL A 493 7.84 6.56 -17.02
N ARG A 494 7.99 5.78 -18.09
CA ARG A 494 7.09 5.87 -19.25
C ARG A 494 5.64 5.56 -18.86
N THR A 495 5.44 4.56 -18.01
CA THR A 495 4.11 4.20 -17.50
C THR A 495 3.52 5.33 -16.65
N CYS A 496 4.30 5.98 -15.77
CA CYS A 496 3.88 7.16 -15.02
C CYS A 496 3.41 8.27 -15.95
N LYS A 497 4.21 8.64 -16.95
CA LYS A 497 3.84 9.69 -17.93
C LYS A 497 2.53 9.37 -18.65
N LYS A 498 2.34 8.12 -19.09
CA LYS A 498 1.10 7.66 -19.72
C LYS A 498 -0.08 7.73 -18.76
N ALA A 499 0.16 7.43 -17.49
CA ALA A 499 -0.84 7.44 -16.43
C ALA A 499 -1.16 8.84 -15.88
N GLY A 500 -0.53 9.90 -16.41
CA GLY A 500 -0.70 11.27 -15.92
C GLY A 500 -0.06 11.51 -14.55
N ILE A 501 0.99 10.76 -14.21
CA ILE A 501 1.75 10.88 -12.96
C ILE A 501 3.08 11.53 -13.27
N LYS A 502 3.41 12.60 -12.55
CA LYS A 502 4.72 13.26 -12.63
C LYS A 502 5.71 12.53 -11.73
N ALA A 503 6.75 11.94 -12.32
CA ALA A 503 7.87 11.41 -11.57
C ALA A 503 8.91 12.51 -11.37
N VAL A 504 9.39 12.67 -10.14
CA VAL A 504 10.31 13.73 -9.69
C VAL A 504 11.49 13.08 -8.98
N MET A 505 12.70 13.49 -9.32
CA MET A 505 13.93 13.05 -8.66
C MET A 505 14.34 14.05 -7.58
N ILE A 506 14.61 13.53 -6.37
CA ILE A 506 15.12 14.30 -5.24
C ILE A 506 16.42 13.66 -4.78
N THR A 507 17.54 14.42 -4.71
CA THR A 507 18.85 13.83 -4.41
C THR A 507 19.81 14.82 -3.73
N GLY A 508 20.75 14.27 -2.95
CA GLY A 508 21.91 15.00 -2.43
C GLY A 508 23.01 15.26 -3.48
N ASP A 509 22.94 14.64 -4.65
CA ASP A 509 23.94 14.75 -5.71
C ASP A 509 24.00 16.14 -6.36
N HIS A 510 25.09 16.35 -7.10
CA HIS A 510 25.26 17.54 -7.93
C HIS A 510 24.20 17.58 -9.06
N VAL A 511 23.69 18.76 -9.39
CA VAL A 511 22.62 18.95 -10.38
C VAL A 511 22.92 18.34 -11.75
N ARG A 512 24.16 18.43 -12.24
CA ARG A 512 24.58 17.86 -13.54
C ARG A 512 24.44 16.34 -13.53
N THR A 513 24.89 15.67 -12.47
CA THR A 513 24.78 14.22 -12.30
C THR A 513 23.30 13.80 -12.22
N ALA A 514 22.50 14.49 -11.41
CA ALA A 514 21.08 14.20 -11.24
C ALA A 514 20.32 14.33 -12.58
N VAL A 515 20.55 15.41 -13.32
CA VAL A 515 19.92 15.64 -14.63
C VAL A 515 20.36 14.58 -15.65
N ALA A 516 21.64 14.18 -15.68
CA ALA A 516 22.12 13.16 -16.61
C ALA A 516 21.45 11.79 -16.33
N VAL A 517 21.36 11.38 -15.05
CA VAL A 517 20.63 10.17 -14.65
C VAL A 517 19.16 10.29 -15.00
N ALA A 518 18.50 11.41 -14.69
CA ALA A 518 17.08 11.63 -14.97
C ALA A 518 16.79 11.59 -16.49
N ARG A 519 17.70 12.08 -17.33
CA ARG A 519 17.61 11.97 -18.80
C ARG A 519 17.75 10.53 -19.28
N SER A 520 18.69 9.76 -18.74
CA SER A 520 18.93 8.37 -19.16
C SER A 520 17.72 7.46 -18.91
N ILE A 521 16.95 7.72 -17.85
CA ILE A 521 15.71 6.99 -17.53
C ILE A 521 14.45 7.61 -18.15
N GLY A 522 14.60 8.69 -18.93
CA GLY A 522 13.50 9.38 -19.57
C GLY A 522 12.59 10.19 -18.61
N MET A 523 13.05 10.47 -17.39
CA MET A 523 12.32 11.30 -16.44
C MET A 523 12.39 12.77 -16.81
N PHE A 524 13.58 13.28 -17.18
CA PHE A 524 13.85 14.67 -17.57
C PHE A 524 13.75 14.84 -19.10
N ALA A 525 12.86 15.71 -19.56
CA ALA A 525 12.60 15.98 -20.97
C ALA A 525 12.94 17.44 -21.32
N PRO A 526 13.04 17.79 -22.64
CA PRO A 526 13.15 19.18 -23.05
C PRO A 526 11.98 20.03 -22.51
N GLY A 527 12.29 21.13 -21.82
CA GLY A 527 11.30 21.99 -21.17
C GLY A 527 11.10 21.72 -19.68
N ASP A 528 11.71 20.65 -19.14
CA ASP A 528 11.76 20.42 -17.69
C ASP A 528 12.92 21.21 -17.06
N ASP A 529 12.73 21.67 -15.82
CA ASP A 529 13.73 22.40 -15.07
C ASP A 529 14.28 21.58 -13.88
N ALA A 530 15.49 21.97 -13.46
CA ALA A 530 16.16 21.44 -12.27
C ALA A 530 16.49 22.58 -11.32
N ILE A 531 16.36 22.36 -10.01
CA ILE A 531 16.64 23.35 -8.98
C ILE A 531 17.56 22.76 -7.90
N THR A 532 18.45 23.59 -7.37
CA THR A 532 19.31 23.21 -6.24
C THR A 532 18.68 23.60 -4.90
N GLY A 533 19.10 22.92 -3.81
CA GLY A 533 18.66 23.27 -2.45
C GLY A 533 18.95 24.73 -2.08
N ALA A 534 20.07 25.29 -2.55
CA ALA A 534 20.42 26.69 -2.30
C ALA A 534 19.49 27.68 -3.01
N GLU A 535 19.02 27.37 -4.21
CA GLU A 535 18.02 28.16 -4.93
C GLU A 535 16.63 27.98 -4.31
N LEU A 536 16.28 26.76 -3.94
CA LEU A 536 15.00 26.43 -3.27
C LEU A 536 14.86 27.17 -1.93
N SER A 537 15.96 27.34 -1.17
CA SER A 537 15.97 28.10 0.10
C SER A 537 15.66 29.59 -0.07
N LYS A 538 15.87 30.15 -1.27
CA LYS A 538 15.57 31.56 -1.56
C LYS A 538 14.10 31.81 -1.87
N LEU A 539 13.34 30.78 -2.25
CA LEU A 539 11.93 30.86 -2.56
C LEU A 539 11.10 30.80 -1.28
N SER A 540 10.10 31.64 -1.16
CA SER A 540 9.03 31.48 -0.17
C SER A 540 8.19 30.24 -0.49
N ASP A 541 7.44 29.73 0.48
CA ASP A 541 6.59 28.56 0.27
C ASP A 541 5.49 28.80 -0.77
N ASP A 542 4.99 30.04 -0.87
CA ASP A 542 3.96 30.37 -1.86
C ASP A 542 4.54 30.56 -3.28
N GLU A 543 5.76 31.06 -3.41
CA GLU A 543 6.49 31.11 -4.68
C GLU A 543 6.81 29.69 -5.14
N LEU A 544 7.35 28.86 -4.23
CA LEU A 544 7.65 27.46 -4.53
C LEU A 544 6.39 26.71 -4.99
N ALA A 545 5.26 26.86 -4.30
CA ALA A 545 4.01 26.19 -4.69
C ALA A 545 3.54 26.62 -6.09
N ARG A 546 3.81 27.85 -6.54
CA ARG A 546 3.45 28.32 -7.89
C ARG A 546 4.31 27.68 -8.98
N CYS A 547 5.63 27.56 -8.79
CA CYS A 547 6.56 27.11 -9.82
C CYS A 547 6.98 25.62 -9.69
N ILE A 548 6.64 24.92 -8.60
CA ILE A 548 7.12 23.55 -8.35
C ILE A 548 6.75 22.56 -9.48
N GLY A 549 5.67 22.84 -10.20
CA GLY A 549 5.22 22.03 -11.33
C GLY A 549 6.20 21.97 -12.50
N ASP A 550 7.10 22.96 -12.64
CA ASP A 550 8.05 23.09 -13.74
C ASP A 550 9.31 22.25 -13.48
N TYR A 551 9.63 22.02 -12.19
CA TYR A 551 10.81 21.26 -11.80
C TYR A 551 10.57 19.74 -11.79
N THR A 552 11.56 19.00 -12.30
CA THR A 552 11.57 17.53 -12.33
C THR A 552 12.74 16.96 -11.53
N VAL A 553 13.81 17.75 -11.31
CA VAL A 553 14.99 17.36 -10.55
C VAL A 553 15.29 18.37 -9.45
N PHE A 554 15.41 17.88 -8.22
CA PHE A 554 15.82 18.64 -7.04
C PHE A 554 17.15 18.09 -6.55
N ALA A 555 18.23 18.90 -6.64
CA ALA A 555 19.59 18.50 -6.38
C ALA A 555 20.18 19.18 -5.13
N ARG A 556 21.10 18.52 -4.39
CA ARG A 556 21.70 19.02 -3.15
C ARG A 556 20.69 19.49 -2.13
N VAL A 557 19.65 18.71 -1.92
CA VAL A 557 18.56 19.02 -0.98
C VAL A 557 18.84 18.47 0.41
N THR A 558 18.40 19.21 1.43
CA THR A 558 18.39 18.78 2.83
C THR A 558 17.07 18.08 3.19
N PRO A 559 16.96 17.41 4.34
CA PRO A 559 15.71 16.83 4.82
C PRO A 559 14.55 17.85 4.88
N GLU A 560 14.82 19.07 5.32
CA GLU A 560 13.84 20.15 5.38
C GLU A 560 13.33 20.52 3.98
N HIS A 561 14.22 20.55 2.98
CA HIS A 561 13.84 20.79 1.60
C HIS A 561 12.91 19.69 1.07
N LYS A 562 13.14 18.42 1.43
CA LYS A 562 12.26 17.29 1.05
C LYS A 562 10.83 17.51 1.54
N VAL A 563 10.66 17.93 2.80
CA VAL A 563 9.35 18.27 3.37
C VAL A 563 8.69 19.45 2.65
N ARG A 564 9.47 20.51 2.35
CA ARG A 564 8.95 21.70 1.63
C ARG A 564 8.47 21.34 0.23
N ILE A 565 9.20 20.49 -0.50
CA ILE A 565 8.85 20.00 -1.83
C ILE A 565 7.52 19.26 -1.78
N VAL A 566 7.37 18.29 -0.85
CA VAL A 566 6.12 17.54 -0.66
C VAL A 566 4.95 18.49 -0.40
N LYS A 567 5.10 19.40 0.57
CA LYS A 567 4.05 20.36 0.92
C LYS A 567 3.70 21.33 -0.22
N ALA A 568 4.67 21.71 -1.05
CA ALA A 568 4.43 22.59 -2.19
C ALA A 568 3.57 21.89 -3.27
N PHE A 569 3.82 20.61 -3.56
CA PHE A 569 2.95 19.84 -4.45
C PHE A 569 1.55 19.64 -3.85
N GLN A 570 1.43 19.34 -2.55
CA GLN A 570 0.14 19.19 -1.86
C GLN A 570 -0.68 20.48 -1.87
N ARG A 571 -0.05 21.66 -1.72
CA ARG A 571 -0.72 22.98 -1.84
C ARG A 571 -1.32 23.22 -3.24
N ARG A 572 -0.78 22.61 -4.28
CA ARG A 572 -1.38 22.61 -5.63
C ARG A 572 -2.54 21.62 -5.79
N GLY A 573 -2.83 20.83 -4.76
CA GLY A 573 -3.87 19.81 -4.79
C GLY A 573 -3.41 18.49 -5.39
N GLU A 574 -2.10 18.31 -5.56
CA GLU A 574 -1.51 17.06 -5.99
C GLU A 574 -1.50 16.02 -4.85
N VAL A 575 -1.57 14.75 -5.20
CA VAL A 575 -1.42 13.61 -4.28
C VAL A 575 0.00 13.08 -4.43
N VAL A 576 0.77 13.20 -3.38
CA VAL A 576 2.22 13.00 -3.39
C VAL A 576 2.60 11.66 -2.76
N ALA A 577 3.24 10.78 -3.52
CA ALA A 577 3.99 9.66 -2.99
C ALA A 577 5.47 10.07 -2.83
N MET A 578 6.08 9.79 -1.69
CA MET A 578 7.48 10.10 -1.39
C MET A 578 8.23 8.83 -1.04
N THR A 579 9.41 8.63 -1.64
CA THR A 579 10.30 7.52 -1.27
C THR A 579 11.47 7.99 -0.43
N GLY A 580 11.98 7.10 0.43
CA GLY A 580 13.18 7.34 1.21
C GLY A 580 13.67 6.08 1.90
N ASP A 581 14.93 6.05 2.28
CA ASP A 581 15.60 4.93 2.93
C ASP A 581 16.23 5.29 4.29
N GLY A 582 16.50 6.58 4.51
CA GLY A 582 17.24 7.07 5.66
C GLY A 582 16.37 7.72 6.75
N VAL A 583 17.00 7.95 7.90
CA VAL A 583 16.43 8.75 8.99
C VAL A 583 16.07 10.15 8.52
N ASN A 584 16.87 10.72 7.61
CA ASN A 584 16.67 12.04 7.03
C ASN A 584 15.41 12.15 6.15
N ASP A 585 14.85 11.02 5.71
CA ASP A 585 13.66 10.99 4.87
C ASP A 585 12.37 10.85 5.68
N ALA A 586 12.45 10.38 6.91
CA ALA A 586 11.29 10.10 7.75
C ALA A 586 10.31 11.27 7.87
N PRO A 587 10.73 12.54 8.08
CA PRO A 587 9.81 13.67 8.11
C PRO A 587 9.08 13.91 6.77
N ALA A 588 9.76 13.67 5.64
CA ALA A 588 9.17 13.82 4.32
C ALA A 588 8.20 12.65 4.00
N LEU A 589 8.57 11.41 4.38
CA LEU A 589 7.71 10.24 4.28
C LEU A 589 6.41 10.42 5.07
N GLN A 590 6.51 10.93 6.30
CA GLN A 590 5.34 11.18 7.16
C GLN A 590 4.48 12.33 6.65
N SER A 591 5.07 13.34 6.01
CA SER A 591 4.36 14.52 5.49
C SER A 591 3.68 14.26 4.15
N ALA A 592 4.11 13.24 3.40
CA ALA A 592 3.52 12.86 2.13
C ALA A 592 2.12 12.26 2.30
N ASP A 593 1.32 12.26 1.23
CA ASP A 593 0.05 11.54 1.22
C ASP A 593 0.28 10.01 1.28
N ILE A 594 1.44 9.57 0.76
CA ILE A 594 1.90 8.19 0.80
C ILE A 594 3.41 8.17 1.00
N GLY A 595 3.87 7.77 2.17
CA GLY A 595 5.28 7.46 2.43
C GLY A 595 5.63 6.05 1.97
N CYS A 596 6.70 5.90 1.18
CA CYS A 596 7.19 4.62 0.66
C CYS A 596 8.64 4.40 1.14
N ALA A 597 8.86 3.50 2.08
CA ALA A 597 10.21 3.17 2.57
C ALA A 597 10.82 2.00 1.81
N MET A 598 12.15 1.99 1.72
CA MET A 598 12.91 0.85 1.23
C MET A 598 12.92 -0.28 2.27
N GLY A 599 12.83 -1.53 1.84
CA GLY A 599 12.74 -2.70 2.71
C GLY A 599 14.11 -3.30 3.03
N ILE A 600 15.02 -3.37 2.04
CA ILE A 600 16.36 -3.92 2.19
C ILE A 600 17.31 -2.86 2.74
N GLY A 601 17.46 -1.74 2.03
CA GLY A 601 18.37 -0.64 2.38
C GLY A 601 17.80 0.35 3.39
N GLY A 602 16.49 0.33 3.62
CA GLY A 602 15.81 1.31 4.47
C GLY A 602 16.03 1.07 5.96
N THR A 603 16.26 2.16 6.70
CA THR A 603 16.31 2.15 8.16
C THR A 603 14.92 1.87 8.75
N ASP A 604 14.89 1.35 9.97
CA ASP A 604 13.62 1.08 10.65
C ASP A 604 12.81 2.36 10.91
N VAL A 605 13.49 3.49 11.04
CA VAL A 605 12.86 4.83 11.13
C VAL A 605 12.08 5.17 9.88
N ALA A 606 12.72 5.02 8.71
CA ALA A 606 12.06 5.25 7.43
C ALA A 606 10.86 4.31 7.26
N LYS A 607 11.04 3.00 7.57
CA LYS A 607 9.96 2.01 7.57
C LYS A 607 8.85 2.37 8.56
N GLY A 608 9.21 2.87 9.75
CA GLY A 608 8.27 3.31 10.79
C GLY A 608 7.40 4.49 10.37
N ALA A 609 7.98 5.45 9.67
CA ALA A 609 7.33 6.66 9.18
C ALA A 609 6.44 6.41 7.96
N ALA A 610 6.73 5.34 7.19
CA ALA A 610 6.09 5.08 5.90
C ALA A 610 4.72 4.39 6.02
N ASP A 611 3.90 4.57 5.00
CA ASP A 611 2.62 3.89 4.80
C ASP A 611 2.77 2.58 4.02
N MET A 612 3.85 2.46 3.23
CA MET A 612 4.18 1.31 2.42
C MET A 612 5.69 1.01 2.49
N VAL A 613 6.05 -0.27 2.49
CA VAL A 613 7.45 -0.74 2.44
C VAL A 613 7.65 -1.56 1.17
N LEU A 614 8.72 -1.24 0.42
CA LEU A 614 9.10 -1.92 -0.82
C LEU A 614 10.16 -2.98 -0.51
N THR A 615 9.81 -4.26 -0.56
CA THR A 615 10.73 -5.34 -0.18
C THR A 615 11.86 -5.60 -1.18
N ASP A 616 11.82 -4.97 -2.35
CA ASP A 616 12.80 -5.05 -3.43
C ASP A 616 13.54 -3.72 -3.71
N ASP A 617 13.26 -2.68 -2.93
CA ASP A 617 13.82 -1.33 -3.07
C ASP A 617 13.67 -0.74 -4.50
N ASN A 618 12.61 -1.09 -5.22
CA ASN A 618 12.48 -0.77 -6.64
C ASN A 618 11.36 0.25 -6.91
N PHE A 619 11.69 1.33 -7.62
CA PHE A 619 10.74 2.35 -8.07
C PHE A 619 9.58 1.74 -8.92
N ALA A 620 9.87 0.72 -9.72
CA ALA A 620 8.85 0.08 -10.55
C ALA A 620 7.73 -0.55 -9.71
N THR A 621 8.05 -1.02 -8.50
CA THR A 621 7.08 -1.58 -7.56
C THR A 621 6.09 -0.54 -7.05
N ILE A 622 6.51 0.73 -6.92
CA ILE A 622 5.57 1.83 -6.59
C ILE A 622 4.54 2.02 -7.70
N VAL A 623 5.00 2.00 -8.95
CA VAL A 623 4.12 2.16 -10.12
C VAL A 623 3.13 1.01 -10.23
N GLU A 624 3.57 -0.21 -9.90
CA GLU A 624 2.70 -1.38 -9.85
C GLU A 624 1.73 -1.31 -8.67
N ALA A 625 2.15 -0.78 -7.51
CA ALA A 625 1.27 -0.54 -6.37
C ALA A 625 0.20 0.52 -6.70
N VAL A 626 0.55 1.58 -7.45
CA VAL A 626 -0.43 2.56 -7.96
C VAL A 626 -1.44 1.88 -8.89
N ARG A 627 -0.97 1.00 -9.78
CA ARG A 627 -1.85 0.22 -10.68
C ARG A 627 -2.83 -0.64 -9.90
N GLU A 628 -2.35 -1.36 -8.86
CA GLU A 628 -3.19 -2.16 -7.97
C GLU A 628 -4.19 -1.28 -7.22
N GLY A 629 -3.76 -0.15 -6.66
CA GLY A 629 -4.64 0.81 -5.97
C GLY A 629 -5.76 1.34 -6.86
N ARG A 630 -5.44 1.70 -8.11
CA ARG A 630 -6.46 2.09 -9.12
C ARG A 630 -7.43 0.95 -9.43
N GLY A 631 -6.92 -0.28 -9.54
CA GLY A 631 -7.72 -1.48 -9.77
C GLY A 631 -8.67 -1.78 -8.62
N ILE A 632 -8.19 -1.69 -7.39
CA ILE A 632 -9.01 -1.89 -6.18
C ILE A 632 -10.14 -0.85 -6.13
N TYR A 633 -9.82 0.44 -6.35
CA TYR A 633 -10.82 1.51 -6.37
C TYR A 633 -11.86 1.30 -7.47
N ALA A 634 -11.43 0.91 -8.68
CA ALA A 634 -12.33 0.60 -9.78
C ALA A 634 -13.28 -0.57 -9.43
N ASN A 635 -12.76 -1.63 -8.83
CA ASN A 635 -13.56 -2.79 -8.43
C ASN A 635 -14.54 -2.45 -7.29
N ILE A 636 -14.13 -1.60 -6.34
CA ILE A 636 -15.05 -1.08 -5.31
C ILE A 636 -16.21 -0.31 -5.97
N ARG A 637 -15.92 0.56 -6.95
CA ARG A 637 -16.97 1.27 -7.70
C ARG A 637 -17.93 0.33 -8.41
N LYS A 638 -17.43 -0.78 -9.00
CA LYS A 638 -18.30 -1.81 -9.65
C LYS A 638 -19.24 -2.46 -8.64
N ALA A 639 -18.73 -2.83 -7.46
CA ALA A 639 -19.54 -3.44 -6.42
C ALA A 639 -20.57 -2.46 -5.83
N VAL A 640 -20.18 -1.20 -5.61
CA VAL A 640 -21.11 -0.13 -5.18
C VAL A 640 -22.20 0.09 -6.24
N HIS A 641 -21.83 0.14 -7.51
CA HIS A 641 -22.76 0.27 -8.63
C HIS A 641 -23.78 -0.86 -8.63
N PHE A 642 -23.28 -2.10 -8.56
CA PHE A 642 -24.12 -3.30 -8.51
C PHE A 642 -25.13 -3.27 -7.35
N LEU A 643 -24.65 -3.09 -6.12
CA LEU A 643 -25.49 -3.11 -4.92
C LEU A 643 -26.55 -1.99 -4.93
N LEU A 644 -26.19 -0.79 -5.33
CA LEU A 644 -27.11 0.33 -5.34
C LEU A 644 -28.14 0.24 -6.46
N SER A 645 -27.78 -0.25 -7.64
CA SER A 645 -28.75 -0.49 -8.72
C SER A 645 -29.74 -1.58 -8.34
N SER A 646 -29.29 -2.65 -7.67
CA SER A 646 -30.17 -3.70 -7.12
C SER A 646 -31.20 -3.12 -6.15
N ASN A 647 -30.74 -2.38 -5.13
CA ASN A 647 -31.62 -1.81 -4.11
C ASN A 647 -32.61 -0.80 -4.70
N ILE A 648 -32.20 0.02 -5.66
CA ILE A 648 -33.15 0.92 -6.38
C ILE A 648 -34.19 0.11 -7.15
N GLY A 649 -33.80 -1.00 -7.77
CA GLY A 649 -34.74 -1.91 -8.45
C GLY A 649 -35.81 -2.48 -7.50
N GLU A 650 -35.39 -2.89 -6.31
CA GLU A 650 -36.27 -3.39 -5.24
C GLU A 650 -37.26 -2.31 -4.77
N ILE A 651 -36.75 -1.12 -4.44
CA ILE A 651 -37.55 0.02 -3.99
C ILE A 651 -38.59 0.37 -5.07
N LEU A 652 -38.17 0.48 -6.32
CA LEU A 652 -39.08 0.86 -7.43
C LEU A 652 -40.10 -0.21 -7.71
N THR A 653 -39.74 -1.50 -7.60
CA THR A 653 -40.70 -2.60 -7.78
C THR A 653 -41.89 -2.48 -6.82
N ILE A 654 -41.62 -2.19 -5.54
CA ILE A 654 -42.70 -2.04 -4.54
C ILE A 654 -43.38 -0.69 -4.66
N PHE A 655 -42.64 0.39 -4.84
CA PHE A 655 -43.19 1.74 -4.90
C PHE A 655 -44.20 1.89 -6.06
N VAL A 656 -43.81 1.44 -7.26
CA VAL A 656 -44.64 1.55 -8.45
C VAL A 656 -45.90 0.67 -8.34
N ALA A 657 -45.77 -0.56 -7.81
CA ALA A 657 -46.92 -1.43 -7.60
C ALA A 657 -47.96 -0.78 -6.66
N ILE A 658 -47.52 -0.25 -5.52
CA ILE A 658 -48.43 0.41 -4.57
C ILE A 658 -48.98 1.72 -5.14
N PHE A 659 -48.17 2.47 -5.91
CA PHE A 659 -48.62 3.68 -6.57
C PHE A 659 -49.82 3.41 -7.52
N PHE A 660 -49.78 2.31 -8.28
CA PHE A 660 -50.90 1.92 -9.14
C PHE A 660 -51.99 1.15 -8.39
N GLY A 661 -51.88 0.95 -7.09
CA GLY A 661 -52.87 0.24 -6.27
C GLY A 661 -52.83 -1.29 -6.44
N TRP A 662 -51.69 -1.83 -6.92
CA TRP A 662 -51.46 -3.26 -6.97
C TRP A 662 -51.10 -3.77 -5.58
N GLN A 663 -51.30 -5.05 -5.35
CA GLN A 663 -50.74 -5.69 -4.14
C GLN A 663 -49.24 -5.75 -4.23
N ALA A 664 -48.56 -5.74 -3.06
CA ALA A 664 -47.10 -5.79 -3.02
C ALA A 664 -46.56 -7.01 -3.78
N PRO A 665 -45.72 -6.82 -4.80
CA PRO A 665 -45.19 -7.92 -5.62
C PRO A 665 -44.15 -8.79 -4.89
N LEU A 666 -43.60 -8.30 -3.78
CA LEU A 666 -42.59 -8.96 -2.97
C LEU A 666 -42.93 -8.88 -1.50
N VAL A 667 -42.55 -9.89 -0.73
CA VAL A 667 -42.68 -9.93 0.73
C VAL A 667 -41.33 -9.73 1.40
N ALA A 668 -41.32 -9.34 2.69
CA ALA A 668 -40.13 -9.01 3.46
C ALA A 668 -38.99 -10.04 3.37
N ILE A 669 -39.34 -11.30 3.56
CA ILE A 669 -38.35 -12.39 3.55
C ILE A 669 -37.66 -12.56 2.19
N GLN A 670 -38.40 -12.30 1.08
CA GLN A 670 -37.86 -12.38 -0.28
C GLN A 670 -36.84 -11.28 -0.54
N LEU A 671 -37.11 -10.03 -0.10
CA LEU A 671 -36.18 -8.90 -0.21
C LEU A 671 -34.89 -9.14 0.59
N LEU A 672 -35.04 -9.60 1.81
CA LEU A 672 -33.88 -9.93 2.65
C LEU A 672 -33.04 -11.06 2.07
N TRP A 673 -33.67 -12.07 1.47
CA TRP A 673 -32.96 -13.13 0.78
C TRP A 673 -32.12 -12.57 -0.38
N VAL A 674 -32.71 -11.69 -1.19
CA VAL A 674 -32.01 -11.08 -2.32
C VAL A 674 -30.76 -10.33 -1.83
N ASN A 675 -30.93 -9.39 -0.91
CA ASN A 675 -29.83 -8.58 -0.39
C ASN A 675 -28.72 -9.39 0.29
N LEU A 676 -29.11 -10.42 1.04
CA LEU A 676 -28.18 -11.19 1.84
C LEU A 676 -27.44 -12.26 1.02
N VAL A 677 -28.14 -12.96 0.13
CA VAL A 677 -27.60 -14.12 -0.59
C VAL A 677 -27.22 -13.75 -2.01
N THR A 678 -28.16 -13.18 -2.78
CA THR A 678 -27.93 -12.98 -4.21
C THR A 678 -27.05 -11.77 -4.52
N ASP A 679 -27.00 -10.76 -3.63
CA ASP A 679 -26.20 -9.56 -3.84
C ASP A 679 -24.80 -9.63 -3.22
N SER A 680 -24.66 -10.26 -2.04
CA SER A 680 -23.39 -10.25 -1.31
C SER A 680 -22.25 -11.00 -2.01
N LEU A 681 -22.50 -12.22 -2.50
CA LEU A 681 -21.47 -13.04 -3.16
C LEU A 681 -20.98 -12.46 -4.50
N PRO A 682 -21.87 -12.00 -5.41
CA PRO A 682 -21.42 -11.32 -6.63
C PRO A 682 -20.68 -10.02 -6.36
N ALA A 683 -21.10 -9.22 -5.37
CA ALA A 683 -20.40 -7.99 -5.01
C ALA A 683 -18.94 -8.28 -4.55
N ILE A 684 -18.72 -9.31 -3.71
CA ILE A 684 -17.36 -9.75 -3.32
C ILE A 684 -16.59 -10.25 -4.56
N ALA A 685 -17.23 -10.99 -5.44
CA ALA A 685 -16.60 -11.51 -6.65
C ALA A 685 -16.21 -10.40 -7.65
N LEU A 686 -16.99 -9.32 -7.74
CA LEU A 686 -16.61 -8.11 -8.48
C LEU A 686 -15.38 -7.41 -7.86
N GLY A 687 -15.24 -7.46 -6.53
CA GLY A 687 -14.11 -6.90 -5.82
C GLY A 687 -12.76 -7.54 -6.13
N VAL A 688 -12.79 -8.81 -6.54
CA VAL A 688 -11.59 -9.56 -6.94
C VAL A 688 -11.43 -9.67 -8.45
N ASP A 689 -12.22 -8.93 -9.23
CA ASP A 689 -12.12 -8.92 -10.70
C ASP A 689 -10.72 -8.48 -11.16
N GLY A 690 -10.32 -8.93 -12.33
CA GLY A 690 -9.04 -8.56 -12.95
C GLY A 690 -8.96 -7.04 -13.19
N ILE A 691 -7.76 -6.49 -13.06
CA ILE A 691 -7.51 -5.07 -13.33
C ILE A 691 -7.54 -4.85 -14.84
N ASP A 692 -8.24 -3.81 -15.30
CA ASP A 692 -8.25 -3.44 -16.72
C ASP A 692 -6.81 -3.12 -17.17
N PRO A 693 -6.31 -3.76 -18.24
CA PRO A 693 -4.97 -3.49 -18.79
C PRO A 693 -4.73 -2.00 -19.09
N ASP A 694 -5.77 -1.28 -19.46
CA ASP A 694 -5.69 0.13 -19.84
C ASP A 694 -5.80 1.09 -18.64
N ILE A 695 -5.85 0.59 -17.39
CA ILE A 695 -6.07 1.43 -16.19
C ILE A 695 -4.98 2.49 -16.02
N MET A 696 -3.75 2.19 -16.44
CA MET A 696 -2.61 3.11 -16.43
C MET A 696 -2.56 4.03 -17.66
N SER A 697 -3.59 4.03 -18.49
CA SER A 697 -3.79 5.02 -19.56
C SER A 697 -4.75 6.13 -19.14
N ASN A 698 -5.43 5.98 -18.01
CA ASN A 698 -6.36 6.95 -17.46
C ASN A 698 -5.63 7.93 -16.52
N LYS A 699 -6.12 9.18 -16.47
CA LYS A 699 -5.61 10.16 -15.51
C LYS A 699 -5.99 9.76 -14.07
N PRO A 700 -5.22 10.19 -13.05
CA PRO A 700 -5.54 9.93 -11.66
C PRO A 700 -6.91 10.49 -11.26
N VAL A 701 -7.63 9.76 -10.42
CA VAL A 701 -8.91 10.23 -9.87
C VAL A 701 -8.64 10.99 -8.59
N SER A 702 -9.07 12.26 -8.52
CA SER A 702 -8.89 13.07 -7.32
C SER A 702 -9.59 12.43 -6.10
N PRO A 703 -8.94 12.33 -4.93
CA PRO A 703 -9.56 11.85 -3.69
C PRO A 703 -10.77 12.67 -3.25
N LYS A 704 -10.87 13.93 -3.69
CA LYS A 704 -12.01 14.82 -3.40
C LYS A 704 -13.24 14.53 -4.26
N LYS A 705 -13.08 13.75 -5.35
CA LYS A 705 -14.17 13.42 -6.26
C LYS A 705 -15.18 12.50 -5.59
N SER A 706 -16.47 12.74 -5.84
CA SER A 706 -17.53 11.85 -5.36
C SER A 706 -17.40 10.47 -6.00
N LEU A 707 -17.78 9.42 -5.27
CA LEU A 707 -17.91 8.06 -5.82
C LEU A 707 -18.90 7.99 -6.99
N PHE A 708 -19.93 8.84 -6.98
CA PHE A 708 -20.99 8.92 -7.99
C PHE A 708 -20.66 9.84 -9.17
N ALA A 709 -19.45 10.39 -9.21
CA ALA A 709 -19.01 11.23 -10.32
C ALA A 709 -18.94 10.44 -11.64
N ASP A 710 -18.81 11.15 -12.76
CA ASP A 710 -18.68 10.59 -14.10
C ASP A 710 -19.95 9.85 -14.57
N GLY A 711 -21.14 10.31 -14.14
CA GLY A 711 -22.42 9.73 -14.55
C GLY A 711 -22.82 8.45 -13.81
N LEU A 712 -21.98 7.93 -12.91
CA LEU A 712 -22.26 6.68 -12.20
C LEU A 712 -23.60 6.71 -11.45
N GLY A 713 -23.94 7.82 -10.79
CA GLY A 713 -25.24 7.94 -10.09
C GLY A 713 -26.44 7.84 -11.02
N LEU A 714 -26.33 8.38 -12.24
CA LEU A 714 -27.39 8.27 -13.25
C LEU A 714 -27.51 6.82 -13.77
N ASN A 715 -26.37 6.17 -14.03
CA ASN A 715 -26.38 4.78 -14.47
C ASN A 715 -26.99 3.86 -13.42
N ILE A 716 -26.61 4.02 -12.14
CA ILE A 716 -27.21 3.29 -11.01
C ILE A 716 -28.74 3.43 -11.03
N PHE A 717 -29.24 4.66 -11.24
CA PHE A 717 -30.70 4.91 -11.28
C PHE A 717 -31.34 4.26 -12.49
N ILE A 718 -30.81 4.43 -13.69
CA ILE A 718 -31.37 3.87 -14.94
C ILE A 718 -31.38 2.33 -14.87
N GLU A 719 -30.30 1.72 -14.42
CA GLU A 719 -30.19 0.27 -14.32
C GLU A 719 -31.11 -0.29 -13.22
N GLY A 720 -31.23 0.42 -12.08
CA GLY A 720 -32.23 0.09 -11.06
C GLY A 720 -33.68 0.16 -11.59
N VAL A 721 -33.99 1.21 -12.35
CA VAL A 721 -35.31 1.31 -13.04
C VAL A 721 -35.54 0.12 -13.99
N MET A 722 -34.53 -0.26 -14.77
CA MET A 722 -34.60 -1.41 -15.67
C MET A 722 -34.90 -2.70 -14.90
N ILE A 723 -34.15 -3.00 -13.82
CA ILE A 723 -34.37 -4.21 -13.00
C ILE A 723 -35.78 -4.21 -12.38
N GLY A 724 -36.18 -3.09 -11.78
CA GLY A 724 -37.51 -2.93 -11.19
C GLY A 724 -38.64 -3.10 -12.20
N MET A 725 -38.50 -2.52 -13.38
CA MET A 725 -39.50 -2.65 -14.47
C MET A 725 -39.62 -4.09 -14.98
N LEU A 726 -38.51 -4.83 -15.13
CA LEU A 726 -38.56 -6.23 -15.56
C LEU A 726 -39.28 -7.09 -14.52
N SER A 727 -39.05 -6.86 -13.23
CA SER A 727 -39.76 -7.55 -12.14
C SER A 727 -41.25 -7.21 -12.13
N LEU A 728 -41.62 -5.92 -12.30
CA LEU A 728 -43.00 -5.46 -12.37
C LEU A 728 -43.74 -5.98 -13.60
N LEU A 729 -43.11 -6.00 -14.77
CA LEU A 729 -43.69 -6.56 -15.99
C LEU A 729 -44.00 -8.05 -15.81
N THR A 730 -43.06 -8.79 -15.20
CA THR A 730 -43.24 -10.22 -14.88
C THR A 730 -44.39 -10.40 -13.91
N PHE A 731 -44.46 -9.58 -12.85
CA PHE A 731 -45.61 -9.61 -11.91
C PHE A 731 -46.94 -9.35 -12.60
N GLY A 732 -47.01 -8.32 -13.44
CA GLY A 732 -48.22 -7.97 -14.18
C GLY A 732 -48.66 -9.06 -15.17
N ILE A 733 -47.74 -9.61 -15.96
CA ILE A 733 -48.01 -10.73 -16.87
C ILE A 733 -48.51 -11.95 -16.09
N ALA A 734 -47.86 -12.30 -15.00
CA ALA A 734 -48.25 -13.45 -14.19
C ALA A 734 -49.61 -13.27 -13.53
N THR A 735 -49.94 -12.07 -13.03
CA THR A 735 -51.25 -11.75 -12.44
C THR A 735 -52.37 -11.91 -13.44
N VAL A 736 -52.18 -11.41 -14.70
CA VAL A 736 -53.19 -11.53 -15.75
C VAL A 736 -53.34 -12.95 -16.30
N ARG A 737 -52.19 -13.67 -16.45
CA ARG A 737 -52.17 -14.99 -17.09
C ARG A 737 -52.59 -16.13 -16.19
N TYR A 738 -52.17 -16.09 -14.92
CA TYR A 738 -52.41 -17.19 -13.98
C TYR A 738 -53.47 -16.89 -12.91
N ALA A 739 -53.89 -15.65 -12.76
CA ALA A 739 -54.87 -15.16 -11.76
C ALA A 739 -54.56 -15.63 -10.31
N ASP A 740 -53.30 -15.96 -10.01
CA ASP A 740 -52.82 -16.37 -8.71
C ASP A 740 -51.72 -15.40 -8.24
N LEU A 741 -51.99 -14.71 -7.15
CA LEU A 741 -51.05 -13.72 -6.57
C LEU A 741 -49.74 -14.34 -6.10
N THR A 742 -49.81 -15.57 -5.56
CA THR A 742 -48.61 -16.26 -5.01
C THR A 742 -47.68 -16.67 -6.15
N VAL A 743 -48.24 -17.16 -7.26
CA VAL A 743 -47.47 -17.41 -8.49
C VAL A 743 -46.85 -16.13 -9.02
N ALA A 744 -47.62 -15.04 -9.08
CA ALA A 744 -47.14 -13.75 -9.59
C ALA A 744 -45.98 -13.20 -8.72
N ARG A 745 -46.11 -13.24 -7.40
CA ARG A 745 -45.05 -12.88 -6.44
C ARG A 745 -43.79 -13.76 -6.60
N THR A 746 -43.97 -15.08 -6.74
CA THR A 746 -42.87 -16.02 -6.92
C THR A 746 -42.10 -15.75 -8.20
N MET A 747 -42.81 -15.48 -9.32
CA MET A 747 -42.16 -15.11 -10.58
C MET A 747 -41.43 -13.77 -10.52
N ALA A 748 -42.04 -12.75 -9.86
CA ALA A 748 -41.39 -11.47 -9.64
C ALA A 748 -40.08 -11.61 -8.78
N PHE A 749 -40.17 -12.38 -7.71
CA PHE A 749 -39.02 -12.70 -6.85
C PHE A 749 -37.93 -13.45 -7.61
N ALA A 750 -38.30 -14.41 -8.44
CA ALA A 750 -37.36 -15.15 -9.26
C ALA A 750 -36.65 -14.23 -10.28
N VAL A 751 -37.39 -13.37 -10.98
CA VAL A 751 -36.82 -12.44 -11.96
C VAL A 751 -35.95 -11.41 -11.27
N LEU A 752 -36.36 -10.84 -10.12
CA LEU A 752 -35.58 -9.86 -9.40
C LEU A 752 -34.20 -10.44 -9.04
N GLY A 753 -34.15 -11.58 -8.35
CA GLY A 753 -32.86 -12.16 -7.92
C GLY A 753 -32.02 -12.62 -9.11
N LEU A 754 -32.59 -13.32 -10.10
CA LEU A 754 -31.80 -13.85 -11.23
C LEU A 754 -31.33 -12.74 -12.19
N SER A 755 -32.14 -11.69 -12.42
CA SER A 755 -31.77 -10.56 -13.28
C SER A 755 -30.57 -9.77 -12.69
N GLN A 756 -30.53 -9.61 -11.35
CA GLN A 756 -29.41 -9.00 -10.63
C GLN A 756 -28.16 -9.86 -10.78
N LEU A 757 -28.24 -11.18 -10.64
CA LEU A 757 -27.10 -12.09 -10.84
C LEU A 757 -26.53 -11.99 -12.27
N VAL A 758 -27.38 -11.91 -13.27
CA VAL A 758 -26.99 -11.70 -14.68
C VAL A 758 -26.38 -10.31 -14.85
N HIS A 759 -27.00 -9.29 -14.23
CA HIS A 759 -26.54 -7.91 -14.27
C HIS A 759 -25.16 -7.70 -13.67
N ALA A 760 -24.76 -8.49 -12.67
CA ALA A 760 -23.40 -8.45 -12.09
C ALA A 760 -22.31 -8.64 -13.16
N PHE A 761 -22.54 -9.41 -14.22
CA PHE A 761 -21.60 -9.53 -15.32
C PHE A 761 -21.45 -8.23 -16.14
N ASN A 762 -22.51 -7.43 -16.25
CA ASN A 762 -22.48 -6.14 -16.94
C ASN A 762 -21.57 -5.13 -16.22
N MET A 763 -21.47 -5.22 -14.87
CA MET A 763 -20.68 -4.33 -14.04
C MET A 763 -19.17 -4.50 -14.21
N ARG A 764 -18.72 -5.58 -14.83
CA ARG A 764 -17.29 -5.90 -14.93
C ARG A 764 -16.51 -4.87 -15.73
N SER A 765 -17.08 -4.31 -16.78
CA SER A 765 -16.39 -3.34 -17.64
C SER A 765 -17.37 -2.55 -18.50
N ASP A 766 -16.96 -1.34 -18.87
CA ASP A 766 -17.63 -0.55 -19.92
C ASP A 766 -17.44 -1.16 -21.33
N LYS A 767 -16.52 -2.12 -21.48
CA LYS A 767 -16.34 -2.90 -22.70
C LYS A 767 -17.35 -4.05 -22.73
N SER A 768 -17.70 -4.53 -23.96
CA SER A 768 -18.60 -5.69 -24.10
C SER A 768 -18.07 -6.90 -23.33
N LEU A 769 -18.97 -7.59 -22.63
CA LEU A 769 -18.69 -8.81 -21.87
C LEU A 769 -18.07 -9.91 -22.78
N PHE A 770 -18.52 -10.00 -24.03
CA PHE A 770 -18.00 -10.97 -25.00
C PHE A 770 -16.56 -10.65 -25.45
N HIS A 771 -16.14 -9.38 -25.31
CA HIS A 771 -14.75 -8.99 -25.62
C HIS A 771 -13.79 -9.29 -24.46
N ILE A 772 -14.24 -9.04 -23.21
CA ILE A 772 -13.41 -9.32 -22.03
C ILE A 772 -13.43 -10.80 -21.60
N GLY A 773 -14.41 -11.57 -22.09
CA GLY A 773 -14.63 -12.98 -21.77
C GLY A 773 -15.44 -13.19 -20.49
N VAL A 774 -16.53 -13.95 -20.60
CA VAL A 774 -17.44 -14.25 -19.49
C VAL A 774 -16.72 -14.99 -18.34
N PHE A 775 -15.86 -15.95 -18.69
CA PHE A 775 -15.21 -16.87 -17.74
C PHE A 775 -13.89 -16.36 -17.16
N THR A 776 -13.46 -15.15 -17.49
CA THR A 776 -12.19 -14.58 -16.98
C THR A 776 -12.23 -14.30 -15.48
N ASN A 777 -13.39 -13.97 -14.91
CA ASN A 777 -13.61 -13.91 -13.47
C ASN A 777 -14.30 -15.19 -12.98
N LYS A 778 -13.51 -16.18 -12.59
CA LYS A 778 -14.00 -17.48 -12.09
C LYS A 778 -14.84 -17.33 -10.81
N TYR A 779 -14.50 -16.37 -9.95
CA TYR A 779 -15.23 -16.14 -8.69
C TYR A 779 -16.65 -15.62 -8.94
N LEU A 780 -16.83 -14.76 -9.95
CA LEU A 780 -18.16 -14.28 -10.33
C LEU A 780 -18.98 -15.41 -10.95
N VAL A 781 -18.37 -16.28 -11.76
CA VAL A 781 -19.05 -17.45 -12.32
C VAL A 781 -19.49 -18.41 -11.21
N TYR A 782 -18.63 -18.68 -10.21
CA TYR A 782 -19.01 -19.51 -9.07
C TYR A 782 -20.11 -18.86 -8.23
N ALA A 783 -20.02 -17.57 -7.96
CA ALA A 783 -21.06 -16.82 -7.24
C ALA A 783 -22.40 -16.90 -7.98
N PHE A 784 -22.40 -16.68 -9.30
CA PHE A 784 -23.58 -16.81 -10.16
C PHE A 784 -24.21 -18.21 -10.06
N LEU A 785 -23.40 -19.27 -10.23
CA LEU A 785 -23.92 -20.65 -10.18
C LEU A 785 -24.48 -21.02 -8.81
N ILE A 786 -23.76 -20.66 -7.74
CA ILE A 786 -24.19 -20.94 -6.37
C ILE A 786 -25.48 -20.17 -6.05
N CYS A 787 -25.52 -18.86 -6.29
CA CYS A 787 -26.70 -18.04 -6.01
C CYS A 787 -27.90 -18.44 -6.87
N THR A 788 -27.69 -18.79 -8.15
CA THR A 788 -28.76 -19.31 -9.03
C THR A 788 -29.29 -20.62 -8.51
N ALA A 789 -28.42 -21.56 -8.13
CA ALA A 789 -28.85 -22.86 -7.56
C ALA A 789 -29.62 -22.65 -6.25
N MET A 790 -29.20 -21.74 -5.39
CA MET A 790 -29.89 -21.41 -4.15
C MET A 790 -31.25 -20.76 -4.43
N GLN A 791 -31.31 -19.78 -5.36
CA GLN A 791 -32.55 -19.11 -5.76
C GLN A 791 -33.58 -20.11 -6.34
N VAL A 792 -33.14 -20.98 -7.25
CA VAL A 792 -33.98 -22.05 -7.82
C VAL A 792 -34.39 -23.04 -6.73
N GLY A 793 -33.48 -23.42 -5.82
CA GLY A 793 -33.74 -24.32 -4.70
C GLY A 793 -34.82 -23.78 -3.76
N VAL A 794 -34.77 -22.51 -3.39
CA VAL A 794 -35.76 -21.85 -2.51
C VAL A 794 -37.16 -21.86 -3.15
N ILE A 795 -37.24 -21.74 -4.47
CA ILE A 795 -38.56 -21.72 -5.19
C ILE A 795 -39.05 -23.15 -5.47
N SER A 796 -38.16 -24.08 -5.80
CA SER A 796 -38.56 -25.41 -6.29
C SER A 796 -38.78 -26.44 -5.18
N VAL A 797 -38.10 -26.29 -4.01
CA VAL A 797 -38.28 -27.19 -2.86
C VAL A 797 -39.47 -26.74 -2.02
N PRO A 798 -40.59 -27.54 -1.95
CA PRO A 798 -41.82 -27.09 -1.30
C PRO A 798 -41.67 -26.60 0.13
N ALA A 799 -40.82 -27.25 0.93
CA ALA A 799 -40.58 -26.88 2.33
C ALA A 799 -39.90 -25.48 2.42
N LEU A 800 -38.97 -25.18 1.52
CA LEU A 800 -38.30 -23.88 1.46
C LEU A 800 -39.22 -22.82 0.86
N ALA A 801 -39.92 -23.15 -0.23
CA ALA A 801 -40.89 -22.26 -0.87
C ALA A 801 -41.94 -21.74 0.13
N ALA A 802 -42.48 -22.60 0.98
CA ALA A 802 -43.42 -22.21 2.03
C ALA A 802 -42.83 -21.15 2.99
N ILE A 803 -41.59 -21.28 3.41
CA ILE A 803 -40.87 -20.30 4.27
C ILE A 803 -40.83 -18.92 3.57
N PHE A 804 -40.52 -18.91 2.29
CA PHE A 804 -40.40 -17.68 1.50
C PHE A 804 -41.73 -17.19 0.90
N LYS A 805 -42.87 -17.77 1.33
CA LYS A 805 -44.21 -17.46 0.77
C LYS A 805 -44.22 -17.54 -0.77
N ALA A 806 -43.53 -18.54 -1.29
CA ALA A 806 -43.39 -18.84 -2.73
C ALA A 806 -44.07 -20.19 -3.05
N VAL A 807 -44.24 -20.47 -4.32
CA VAL A 807 -44.77 -21.76 -4.82
C VAL A 807 -43.85 -22.31 -5.91
N PRO A 808 -43.74 -23.65 -6.04
CA PRO A 808 -42.98 -24.25 -7.13
C PRO A 808 -43.52 -23.81 -8.49
N LEU A 809 -42.63 -23.35 -9.38
CA LEU A 809 -43.01 -22.88 -10.72
C LEU A 809 -42.94 -24.00 -11.75
N GLY A 810 -43.88 -23.99 -12.69
CA GLY A 810 -43.88 -24.88 -13.85
C GLY A 810 -42.93 -24.45 -14.96
N LEU A 811 -42.68 -25.32 -15.95
CA LEU A 811 -41.75 -25.08 -17.05
C LEU A 811 -42.04 -23.79 -17.83
N GLU A 812 -43.31 -23.49 -18.09
CA GLU A 812 -43.71 -22.26 -18.81
C GLU A 812 -43.34 -21.02 -18.00
N GLN A 813 -43.62 -21.03 -16.69
CA GLN A 813 -43.30 -19.94 -15.77
C GLN A 813 -41.79 -19.73 -15.68
N TRP A 814 -41.01 -20.78 -15.56
CA TRP A 814 -39.54 -20.73 -15.63
C TRP A 814 -39.04 -20.19 -16.97
N GLY A 815 -39.69 -20.50 -18.10
CA GLY A 815 -39.39 -19.94 -19.41
C GLY A 815 -39.52 -18.40 -19.44
N ILE A 816 -40.61 -17.88 -18.87
CA ILE A 816 -40.84 -16.41 -18.75
C ILE A 816 -39.79 -15.81 -17.79
N VAL A 817 -39.55 -16.43 -16.65
CA VAL A 817 -38.52 -15.98 -15.69
C VAL A 817 -37.13 -15.91 -16.34
N ALA A 818 -36.74 -16.95 -17.07
CA ALA A 818 -35.45 -16.99 -17.75
C ALA A 818 -35.30 -15.87 -18.81
N LEU A 819 -36.37 -15.65 -19.60
CA LEU A 819 -36.40 -14.60 -20.62
C LEU A 819 -36.16 -13.21 -19.99
N PHE A 820 -36.92 -12.85 -18.94
CA PHE A 820 -36.81 -11.54 -18.30
C PHE A 820 -35.50 -11.41 -17.48
N SER A 821 -34.98 -12.50 -16.92
CA SER A 821 -33.72 -12.50 -16.16
C SER A 821 -32.50 -12.24 -17.04
N VAL A 822 -32.51 -12.61 -18.31
CA VAL A 822 -31.41 -12.37 -19.25
C VAL A 822 -31.49 -10.98 -19.91
N MET A 823 -32.64 -10.31 -19.88
CA MET A 823 -32.83 -9.01 -20.54
C MET A 823 -31.85 -7.93 -20.12
N PRO A 824 -31.40 -7.77 -18.84
CA PRO A 824 -30.41 -6.78 -18.45
C PRO A 824 -29.08 -6.92 -19.21
N LEU A 825 -28.66 -8.16 -19.48
CA LEU A 825 -27.45 -8.42 -20.27
C LEU A 825 -27.64 -7.91 -21.71
N LEU A 826 -28.74 -8.24 -22.35
CA LEU A 826 -29.00 -7.86 -23.73
C LEU A 826 -29.16 -6.34 -23.90
N ILE A 827 -29.85 -5.69 -22.99
CA ILE A 827 -30.08 -4.23 -23.03
C ILE A 827 -28.75 -3.48 -22.87
N ILE A 828 -27.93 -3.84 -21.88
CA ILE A 828 -26.69 -3.16 -21.63
C ILE A 828 -25.63 -3.47 -22.68
N GLU A 829 -25.55 -4.70 -23.20
CA GLU A 829 -24.66 -5.00 -24.33
C GLU A 829 -25.05 -4.22 -25.59
N LEU A 830 -26.34 -4.02 -25.84
CA LEU A 830 -26.81 -3.18 -26.93
C LEU A 830 -26.43 -1.70 -26.71
N GLU A 831 -26.61 -1.17 -25.51
CA GLU A 831 -26.14 0.18 -25.12
C GLU A 831 -24.64 0.36 -25.36
N LYS A 832 -23.82 -0.60 -24.90
CA LYS A 832 -22.37 -0.60 -25.10
C LYS A 832 -22.00 -0.61 -26.61
N LEU A 833 -22.75 -1.33 -27.42
CA LEU A 833 -22.54 -1.37 -28.89
C LEU A 833 -22.85 -0.01 -29.53
N VAL A 834 -23.97 0.63 -29.14
CA VAL A 834 -24.37 1.94 -29.64
C VAL A 834 -23.37 3.01 -29.24
N ALA A 835 -22.95 3.03 -27.97
CA ALA A 835 -21.95 3.96 -27.46
C ALA A 835 -20.59 3.83 -28.19
N ARG A 836 -20.16 2.60 -28.49
CA ARG A 836 -18.94 2.34 -29.31
C ARG A 836 -19.07 2.90 -30.73
N SER A 837 -20.23 2.74 -31.34
CA SER A 837 -20.48 3.23 -32.72
C SER A 837 -20.42 4.77 -32.76
N SER A 838 -20.97 5.43 -31.75
CA SER A 838 -20.96 6.89 -31.62
C SER A 838 -19.56 7.45 -31.42
N ARG A 839 -18.74 6.86 -30.51
CA ARG A 839 -17.32 7.26 -30.27
C ARG A 839 -16.47 7.08 -31.54
N LYS A 840 -16.62 6.01 -32.27
CA LYS A 840 -15.91 5.81 -33.55
C LYS A 840 -16.26 6.87 -34.60
N LYS A 841 -17.50 7.33 -34.66
CA LYS A 841 -17.90 8.43 -35.55
C LYS A 841 -17.27 9.76 -35.15
N GLU A 842 -17.23 10.09 -33.86
CA GLU A 842 -16.58 11.31 -33.35
C GLU A 842 -15.04 11.30 -33.62
N GLU A 843 -14.35 10.17 -33.37
CA GLU A 843 -12.93 10.02 -33.70
C GLU A 843 -12.67 10.16 -35.21
N PHE A 844 -13.54 9.60 -36.04
CA PHE A 844 -13.43 9.73 -37.48
C PHE A 844 -13.62 11.17 -37.95
N HIS A 845 -14.56 11.89 -37.40
CA HIS A 845 -14.79 13.31 -37.70
C HIS A 845 -13.65 14.21 -37.19
N PHE A 846 -13.10 13.90 -36.01
CA PHE A 846 -11.96 14.62 -35.46
C PHE A 846 -10.68 14.43 -36.32
N HIS A 847 -10.42 13.25 -36.80
CA HIS A 847 -9.28 12.95 -37.68
C HIS A 847 -9.49 13.47 -39.10
N ALA A 848 -10.71 13.49 -39.60
CA ALA A 848 -11.06 14.11 -40.90
C ALA A 848 -10.90 15.63 -40.85
N GLY A 849 -11.33 16.27 -39.76
CA GLY A 849 -11.17 17.71 -39.53
C GLY A 849 -9.69 18.14 -39.44
N LYS A 850 -8.84 17.37 -38.74
CA LYS A 850 -7.38 17.65 -38.69
C LYS A 850 -6.69 17.57 -40.05
N LYS A 851 -7.08 16.63 -40.92
CA LYS A 851 -6.53 16.54 -42.28
C LYS A 851 -6.96 17.69 -43.19
N GLN A 852 -8.07 18.35 -42.91
CA GLN A 852 -8.52 19.51 -43.65
C GLN A 852 -7.82 20.82 -43.25
N TRP A 853 -7.24 20.89 -42.03
CA TRP A 853 -6.48 22.04 -41.56
C TRP A 853 -4.95 21.94 -41.90
N GLN A 854 -4.49 20.80 -42.37
CA GLN A 854 -3.10 20.58 -42.81
C GLN A 854 -2.94 20.65 -44.36
N ARG A 855 -4.03 20.89 -45.08
CA ARG A 855 -4.00 21.25 -46.49
C ARG A 855 -4.32 22.77 -46.64
#